data_5c01f43eee3873b1c0d79da4d184bdec
#
_entry.id   5c01f43eee3873b1c0d79da4d184bdec
#
_cell.length_a   1.000
_cell.length_b   1.000
_cell.length_c   1.000
_cell.angle_alpha   90.00
_cell.angle_beta   90.00
_cell.angle_gamma   90.00
#
_symmetry.space_group_name_H-M   'P 1'
#
loop_
_entity.id
_entity.type
_entity.pdbx_description
1 polymer ?
#
loop_
_entity_poly.entity_id
_entity_poly.type
_entity_poly.pdbx_seq_one_letter_code
_entity_poly.pdbx_strand_id
1 'polypeptide(L)'
;MKYNQYSYIGTSVSQAEKELKELGFQISSQKTNKANLATFVSQVYFHNPDKDDVFKSIIADSQTDLATFLHSDRELTEGIFYTLALQLLEFTPYIDFDEAKTFIKHSHFPIIFQPKHFLLNFYQLLGTRTKNGMTLIDKLVSQGFLPADNHYRYFNGKSLATFDTNALIREIVYVEAPLDTDKDGQLDLIKVNIIRPQTKAKLPVVMTASPYHQGTNDKGADKKLHQMEGELTVKKAATITVTDSHFQALQVPSSNLPASPAQESFSYIDSYPLNDYFLARGFANIYVSGVGTKDSDGFMTSGDYAQIESFKAVIDWLNGRATAYTSHKRDKRVMADWTNGLVATTGKSYLGTMSTGLATTGIKELKVIIAESAISSWYDYYRENGLVCSPGGYPGEDLDVLTELTYSRNLAAGDYLRNNAQYQKMLAEQVKQIDRTSGDYNQFWQDRNYLPHAHKIKAHVVYTHGLQDWNVKPNQVYYIFNALPEEIQKHIFLHQGQHVYMHNWQSIDFRESMNALLSEELLGLQNHFQLPTIIWQDNSQVQTWKKLNNFGSHQTRQFSLGQEKKIIDNHYPSSDFKLYSDDYHAFKHDLFLKKANEIAIDLPIQEDMLVNGQIKLNLTLKSSSNKGLLSAQVLDYGQKKRFSDLPTILEHNSIDNGQNFSREALRELPFKKAPYRIITKGVLNLQNRTDLLTIEDIFPNKWMTITFNLQASLYQLQKGDSLRIVLYTTDFEQTVRDNSNYILVVDLAKSTIEIPIA
;
A
#
# COMPACT_ATOMS: atom_id res chain seq x y z
N MET A 1 11.21 -16.23 -13.07
CA MET A 1 9.88 -15.65 -12.80
C MET A 1 8.94 -16.73 -12.30
N LYS A 2 8.12 -16.43 -11.30
CA LYS A 2 6.98 -17.28 -10.91
C LYS A 2 5.68 -16.56 -11.18
N TYR A 3 4.65 -17.31 -11.55
CA TYR A 3 3.32 -16.80 -11.77
C TYR A 3 2.46 -16.93 -10.51
N ASN A 4 1.96 -15.82 -9.99
CA ASN A 4 0.94 -15.77 -8.96
C ASN A 4 -0.22 -14.96 -9.54
N GLN A 5 -1.09 -15.66 -10.27
CA GLN A 5 -2.19 -15.07 -11.03
C GLN A 5 -3.48 -15.13 -10.22
N TYR A 6 -3.99 -13.98 -9.85
CA TYR A 6 -5.25 -13.80 -9.12
C TYR A 6 -6.33 -13.10 -9.94
N SER A 7 -5.94 -12.44 -11.04
CA SER A 7 -6.85 -11.64 -11.86
C SER A 7 -7.64 -12.44 -12.90
N TYR A 8 -7.27 -13.72 -13.14
CA TYR A 8 -7.93 -14.52 -14.16
C TYR A 8 -9.30 -15.00 -13.71
N ILE A 9 -10.33 -14.71 -14.53
CA ILE A 9 -11.71 -15.11 -14.30
C ILE A 9 -12.00 -16.36 -15.14
N GLY A 10 -12.43 -17.46 -14.49
CA GLY A 10 -12.79 -18.68 -15.17
C GLY A 10 -13.93 -18.45 -16.16
N THR A 11 -13.81 -18.98 -17.39
CA THR A 11 -14.80 -18.79 -18.44
C THR A 11 -15.07 -20.09 -19.20
N SER A 12 -16.24 -20.15 -19.86
CA SER A 12 -16.59 -21.27 -20.75
C SER A 12 -15.97 -21.12 -22.14
N VAL A 13 -15.88 -22.23 -22.88
CA VAL A 13 -15.38 -22.22 -24.28
C VAL A 13 -16.21 -21.26 -25.15
N SER A 14 -17.54 -21.28 -25.00
CA SER A 14 -18.44 -20.43 -25.79
C SER A 14 -18.26 -18.94 -25.48
N GLN A 15 -18.08 -18.59 -24.20
CA GLN A 15 -17.80 -17.21 -23.80
C GLN A 15 -16.43 -16.74 -24.28
N ALA A 16 -15.39 -17.58 -24.16
CA ALA A 16 -14.07 -17.28 -24.65
C ALA A 16 -14.06 -17.06 -26.17
N GLU A 17 -14.74 -17.94 -26.94
CA GLU A 17 -14.84 -17.79 -28.39
C GLU A 17 -15.58 -16.50 -28.80
N LYS A 18 -16.64 -16.15 -28.08
CA LYS A 18 -17.37 -14.88 -28.29
C LYS A 18 -16.46 -13.66 -28.07
N GLU A 19 -15.78 -13.58 -26.93
CA GLU A 19 -14.87 -12.44 -26.61
C GLU A 19 -13.72 -12.37 -27.61
N LEU A 20 -13.10 -13.49 -27.95
CA LEU A 20 -12.02 -13.53 -28.94
C LEU A 20 -12.48 -13.00 -30.31
N LYS A 21 -13.69 -13.39 -30.73
CA LYS A 21 -14.28 -12.90 -31.99
C LYS A 21 -14.57 -11.40 -31.94
N GLU A 22 -15.13 -10.90 -30.84
CA GLU A 22 -15.41 -9.46 -30.63
C GLU A 22 -14.13 -8.61 -30.67
N LEU A 23 -13.01 -9.17 -30.22
CA LEU A 23 -11.69 -8.53 -30.28
C LEU A 23 -10.96 -8.73 -31.62
N GLY A 24 -11.58 -9.44 -32.59
CA GLY A 24 -11.01 -9.62 -33.94
C GLY A 24 -10.08 -10.84 -34.09
N PHE A 25 -10.00 -11.72 -33.10
CA PHE A 25 -9.29 -12.98 -33.24
C PHE A 25 -10.04 -13.95 -34.16
N GLN A 26 -9.32 -14.54 -35.14
CA GLN A 26 -9.90 -15.39 -36.18
C GLN A 26 -9.78 -16.89 -35.84
N ILE A 27 -9.64 -17.24 -34.58
CA ILE A 27 -9.62 -18.61 -34.08
C ILE A 27 -11.02 -19.08 -33.75
N SER A 28 -11.29 -20.38 -33.90
CA SER A 28 -12.64 -20.94 -33.75
C SER A 28 -12.59 -22.40 -33.32
N SER A 29 -13.60 -22.83 -32.55
CA SER A 29 -13.81 -24.24 -32.18
C SER A 29 -14.04 -25.20 -33.37
N GLN A 30 -14.36 -24.66 -34.54
CA GLN A 30 -14.56 -25.44 -35.77
C GLN A 30 -13.25 -25.72 -36.55
N LYS A 31 -12.15 -25.06 -36.21
CA LYS A 31 -10.83 -25.27 -36.84
C LYS A 31 -10.01 -26.32 -36.08
N THR A 32 -9.08 -26.97 -36.77
CA THR A 32 -8.10 -27.85 -36.11
C THR A 32 -7.18 -27.07 -35.17
N ASN A 33 -6.60 -27.71 -34.17
CA ASN A 33 -5.68 -27.08 -33.24
C ASN A 33 -4.48 -26.45 -33.94
N LYS A 34 -3.91 -27.10 -34.98
CA LYS A 34 -2.82 -26.55 -35.81
C LYS A 34 -3.25 -25.30 -36.57
N ALA A 35 -4.44 -25.31 -37.18
CA ALA A 35 -4.95 -24.15 -37.91
C ALA A 35 -5.21 -22.96 -36.99
N ASN A 36 -5.77 -23.22 -35.80
CA ASN A 36 -5.94 -22.21 -34.78
C ASN A 36 -4.59 -21.66 -34.28
N LEU A 37 -3.61 -22.54 -34.07
CA LEU A 37 -2.25 -22.13 -33.65
C LEU A 37 -1.59 -21.22 -34.68
N ALA A 38 -1.60 -21.60 -35.97
CA ALA A 38 -1.07 -20.78 -37.04
C ALA A 38 -1.77 -19.40 -37.11
N THR A 39 -3.09 -19.39 -37.03
CA THR A 39 -3.90 -18.16 -37.00
C THR A 39 -3.53 -17.29 -35.81
N PHE A 40 -3.46 -17.86 -34.60
CA PHE A 40 -3.15 -17.14 -33.38
C PHE A 40 -1.75 -16.52 -33.41
N VAL A 41 -0.73 -17.29 -33.76
CA VAL A 41 0.65 -16.78 -33.90
C VAL A 41 0.70 -15.67 -34.93
N SER A 42 0.04 -15.82 -36.09
CA SER A 42 -0.04 -14.78 -37.12
C SER A 42 -0.65 -13.48 -36.61
N GLN A 43 -1.64 -13.58 -35.72
CA GLN A 43 -2.29 -12.40 -35.10
C GLN A 43 -1.47 -11.80 -33.96
N VAL A 44 -0.75 -12.60 -33.18
CA VAL A 44 0.21 -12.07 -32.18
C VAL A 44 1.34 -11.25 -32.85
N TYR A 45 1.78 -11.68 -33.99
CA TYR A 45 2.78 -10.94 -34.81
C TYR A 45 2.14 -10.16 -35.97
N PHE A 46 1.01 -9.50 -35.73
CA PHE A 46 0.21 -8.84 -36.76
C PHE A 46 0.97 -7.75 -37.55
N HIS A 47 1.98 -7.12 -36.96
CA HIS A 47 2.82 -6.12 -37.59
C HIS A 47 3.79 -6.70 -38.64
N ASN A 48 4.15 -7.99 -38.55
CA ASN A 48 5.04 -8.59 -39.53
C ASN A 48 4.22 -9.10 -40.73
N PRO A 49 4.42 -8.56 -41.96
CA PRO A 49 3.69 -9.02 -43.15
C PRO A 49 4.11 -10.41 -43.60
N ASP A 50 5.35 -10.82 -43.33
CA ASP A 50 5.88 -12.14 -43.70
C ASP A 50 5.63 -13.16 -42.57
N LYS A 51 4.52 -13.90 -42.68
CA LYS A 51 4.15 -14.91 -41.71
C LYS A 51 5.02 -16.16 -41.78
N ASP A 52 5.57 -16.45 -42.91
CA ASP A 52 6.49 -17.58 -43.07
C ASP A 52 7.80 -17.35 -42.29
N ASP A 53 8.34 -16.16 -42.40
CA ASP A 53 9.50 -15.73 -41.61
C ASP A 53 9.21 -15.79 -40.08
N VAL A 54 8.04 -15.32 -39.65
CA VAL A 54 7.59 -15.45 -38.21
C VAL A 54 7.60 -16.91 -37.82
N PHE A 55 7.01 -17.80 -38.58
CA PHE A 55 6.93 -19.21 -38.22
C PHE A 55 8.30 -19.90 -38.20
N LYS A 56 9.23 -19.49 -39.05
CA LYS A 56 10.63 -19.96 -39.04
C LYS A 56 11.44 -19.43 -37.87
N SER A 57 11.05 -18.27 -37.31
CA SER A 57 11.73 -17.66 -36.16
C SER A 57 11.34 -18.25 -34.79
N ILE A 58 10.31 -19.06 -34.74
CA ILE A 58 9.78 -19.67 -33.52
C ILE A 58 10.04 -21.19 -33.56
N ILE A 59 10.62 -21.75 -32.52
CA ILE A 59 10.83 -23.20 -32.44
C ILE A 59 9.60 -23.92 -31.86
N ALA A 60 9.25 -25.06 -32.46
CA ALA A 60 8.22 -25.95 -31.92
C ALA A 60 8.80 -26.95 -30.90
N ASP A 61 10.02 -27.43 -31.19
CA ASP A 61 10.81 -28.30 -30.30
C ASP A 61 12.32 -28.16 -30.59
N SER A 62 13.15 -29.05 -30.03
CA SER A 62 14.60 -29.01 -30.20
C SER A 62 15.09 -29.31 -31.63
N GLN A 63 14.22 -29.75 -32.54
CA GLN A 63 14.55 -30.19 -33.89
C GLN A 63 13.84 -29.43 -34.99
N THR A 64 12.72 -28.80 -34.69
CA THR A 64 11.88 -28.16 -35.70
C THR A 64 11.41 -26.77 -35.30
N ASP A 65 11.39 -25.86 -36.28
CA ASP A 65 10.67 -24.59 -36.15
C ASP A 65 9.15 -24.77 -36.33
N LEU A 66 8.39 -23.71 -36.06
CA LEU A 66 6.92 -23.76 -36.17
C LEU A 66 6.48 -23.99 -37.63
N ALA A 67 7.18 -23.41 -38.64
CA ALA A 67 6.84 -23.60 -40.05
C ALA A 67 6.93 -25.08 -40.44
N THR A 68 8.04 -25.74 -40.12
CA THR A 68 8.27 -27.16 -40.34
C THR A 68 7.23 -28.04 -39.59
N PHE A 69 6.94 -27.69 -38.32
CA PHE A 69 5.93 -28.39 -37.55
C PHE A 69 4.53 -28.30 -38.16
N LEU A 70 4.10 -27.12 -38.61
CA LEU A 70 2.79 -26.90 -39.23
C LEU A 70 2.59 -27.73 -40.52
N HIS A 71 3.63 -27.93 -41.29
CA HIS A 71 3.62 -28.75 -42.54
C HIS A 71 3.79 -30.25 -42.30
N SER A 72 4.09 -30.68 -41.09
CA SER A 72 4.23 -32.10 -40.73
C SER A 72 2.90 -32.76 -40.37
N ASP A 73 2.85 -34.09 -40.39
CA ASP A 73 1.70 -34.85 -39.90
C ASP A 73 1.68 -35.02 -38.36
N ARG A 74 2.64 -34.44 -37.66
CA ARG A 74 2.76 -34.54 -36.20
C ARG A 74 1.61 -33.86 -35.48
N GLU A 75 1.14 -34.48 -34.40
CA GLU A 75 0.14 -33.92 -33.53
C GLU A 75 0.72 -32.81 -32.65
N LEU A 76 -0.13 -31.83 -32.27
CA LEU A 76 0.22 -30.81 -31.28
C LEU A 76 0.25 -31.43 -29.89
N THR A 77 1.44 -31.62 -29.36
CA THR A 77 1.66 -32.16 -28.02
C THR A 77 1.74 -31.07 -26.96
N GLU A 78 1.60 -31.45 -25.70
CA GLU A 78 1.79 -30.56 -24.56
C GLU A 78 3.16 -29.84 -24.57
N GLY A 79 4.25 -30.61 -24.86
CA GLY A 79 5.60 -30.04 -24.93
C GLY A 79 5.76 -28.97 -26.01
N ILE A 80 5.23 -29.23 -27.22
CA ILE A 80 5.25 -28.26 -28.32
C ILE A 80 4.42 -27.02 -27.94
N PHE A 81 3.22 -27.21 -27.39
CA PHE A 81 2.39 -26.09 -26.97
C PHE A 81 3.11 -25.20 -25.94
N TYR A 82 3.70 -25.78 -24.90
CA TYR A 82 4.39 -25.01 -23.86
C TYR A 82 5.63 -24.30 -24.39
N THR A 83 6.39 -24.92 -25.28
CA THR A 83 7.53 -24.29 -25.93
C THR A 83 7.11 -23.06 -26.73
N LEU A 84 6.01 -23.15 -27.48
CA LEU A 84 5.45 -22.04 -28.24
C LEU A 84 4.86 -20.97 -27.32
N ALA A 85 4.07 -21.37 -26.32
CA ALA A 85 3.44 -20.44 -25.38
C ALA A 85 4.48 -19.58 -24.64
N LEU A 86 5.57 -20.17 -24.18
CA LEU A 86 6.65 -19.43 -23.52
C LEU A 86 7.30 -18.40 -24.45
N GLN A 87 7.52 -18.74 -25.73
CA GLN A 87 8.07 -17.80 -26.71
C GLN A 87 7.10 -16.65 -27.01
N LEU A 88 5.79 -16.92 -27.12
CA LEU A 88 4.77 -15.88 -27.27
C LEU A 88 4.70 -14.96 -26.03
N LEU A 89 5.06 -15.47 -24.86
CA LEU A 89 5.22 -14.70 -23.62
C LEU A 89 6.63 -14.10 -23.43
N GLU A 90 7.42 -14.02 -24.52
CA GLU A 90 8.74 -13.37 -24.57
C GLU A 90 9.86 -14.10 -23.80
N PHE A 91 9.68 -15.36 -23.45
CA PHE A 91 10.79 -16.19 -22.93
C PHE A 91 11.57 -16.79 -24.10
N THR A 92 12.90 -16.71 -24.02
CA THR A 92 13.79 -17.17 -25.09
C THR A 92 14.29 -18.58 -24.79
N PRO A 93 14.05 -19.56 -25.68
CA PRO A 93 14.64 -20.90 -25.56
C PRO A 93 16.16 -20.85 -25.44
N TYR A 94 16.73 -21.73 -24.62
CA TYR A 94 18.17 -21.85 -24.32
C TYR A 94 18.81 -20.65 -23.59
N ILE A 95 18.01 -19.60 -23.30
CA ILE A 95 18.42 -18.46 -22.48
C ILE A 95 17.60 -18.43 -21.18
N ASP A 96 16.28 -18.47 -21.28
CA ASP A 96 15.37 -18.44 -20.13
C ASP A 96 14.96 -19.84 -19.69
N PHE A 97 14.92 -20.79 -20.59
CA PHE A 97 14.59 -22.19 -20.34
C PHE A 97 15.24 -23.14 -21.35
N ASP A 98 15.71 -24.29 -20.87
CA ASP A 98 16.22 -25.38 -21.72
C ASP A 98 15.08 -26.34 -22.09
N GLU A 99 14.21 -26.67 -21.15
CA GLU A 99 13.05 -27.53 -21.32
C GLU A 99 11.79 -26.87 -20.80
N ALA A 100 10.79 -26.69 -21.65
CA ALA A 100 9.55 -26.00 -21.34
C ALA A 100 8.80 -26.64 -20.15
N LYS A 101 8.74 -27.97 -20.07
CA LYS A 101 8.03 -28.68 -18.97
C LYS A 101 8.67 -28.41 -17.62
N THR A 102 9.97 -28.39 -17.54
CA THR A 102 10.72 -28.06 -16.31
C THR A 102 10.49 -26.61 -15.91
N PHE A 103 10.55 -25.68 -16.86
CA PHE A 103 10.24 -24.26 -16.60
C PHE A 103 8.82 -24.08 -16.05
N ILE A 104 7.83 -24.70 -16.68
CA ILE A 104 6.41 -24.64 -16.32
C ILE A 104 6.18 -25.12 -14.88
N LYS A 105 6.80 -26.24 -14.51
CA LYS A 105 6.72 -26.78 -13.15
C LYS A 105 7.31 -25.81 -12.11
N HIS A 106 8.46 -25.20 -12.39
CA HIS A 106 9.13 -24.29 -11.47
C HIS A 106 8.51 -22.90 -11.39
N SER A 107 7.94 -22.44 -12.50
CA SER A 107 7.32 -21.10 -12.60
C SER A 107 5.88 -21.05 -12.11
N HIS A 108 5.24 -22.16 -11.76
CA HIS A 108 3.81 -22.25 -11.48
C HIS A 108 2.97 -21.68 -12.63
N PHE A 109 3.29 -22.08 -13.85
CA PHE A 109 2.67 -21.58 -15.07
C PHE A 109 1.14 -21.75 -15.01
N PRO A 110 0.34 -20.70 -15.30
CA PRO A 110 -1.09 -20.73 -15.02
C PRO A 110 -1.92 -21.54 -16.01
N ILE A 111 -1.32 -21.98 -17.13
CA ILE A 111 -2.03 -22.64 -18.21
C ILE A 111 -1.77 -24.15 -18.17
N ILE A 112 -2.86 -24.90 -18.21
CA ILE A 112 -2.84 -26.37 -18.36
C ILE A 112 -3.27 -26.69 -19.79
N PHE A 113 -2.43 -27.43 -20.55
CA PHE A 113 -2.74 -27.85 -21.92
C PHE A 113 -4.01 -28.69 -21.98
N GLN A 114 -5.01 -28.23 -22.73
CA GLN A 114 -6.32 -28.87 -22.91
C GLN A 114 -6.61 -29.06 -24.41
N PRO A 115 -6.20 -30.18 -25.02
CA PRO A 115 -6.34 -30.38 -26.47
C PRO A 115 -7.81 -30.41 -26.94
N LYS A 116 -8.76 -30.83 -26.08
CA LYS A 116 -10.19 -30.84 -26.39
C LYS A 116 -10.87 -29.47 -26.26
N HIS A 117 -10.27 -28.54 -25.53
CA HIS A 117 -10.75 -27.17 -25.29
C HIS A 117 -9.66 -26.15 -25.62
N PHE A 118 -9.02 -26.34 -26.78
CA PHE A 118 -7.81 -25.63 -27.14
C PHE A 118 -7.97 -24.10 -27.21
N LEU A 119 -9.16 -23.60 -27.52
CA LEU A 119 -9.46 -22.18 -27.47
C LEU A 119 -9.24 -21.57 -26.09
N LEU A 120 -9.52 -22.30 -25.00
CA LEU A 120 -9.25 -21.83 -23.64
C LEU A 120 -7.76 -21.64 -23.38
N ASN A 121 -6.90 -22.44 -24.03
CA ASN A 121 -5.45 -22.26 -23.89
C ASN A 121 -4.99 -20.93 -24.48
N PHE A 122 -5.48 -20.52 -25.64
CA PHE A 122 -5.21 -19.20 -26.22
C PHE A 122 -5.82 -18.07 -25.41
N TYR A 123 -7.03 -18.24 -24.94
CA TYR A 123 -7.70 -17.25 -24.11
C TYR A 123 -6.93 -17.01 -22.79
N GLN A 124 -6.50 -18.08 -22.11
CA GLN A 124 -5.66 -17.96 -20.93
C GLN A 124 -4.30 -17.36 -21.22
N LEU A 125 -3.69 -17.71 -22.38
CA LEU A 125 -2.42 -17.17 -22.80
C LEU A 125 -2.48 -15.65 -23.00
N LEU A 126 -3.54 -15.14 -23.60
CA LEU A 126 -3.76 -13.69 -23.71
C LEU A 126 -3.86 -12.98 -22.37
N GLY A 127 -4.46 -13.63 -21.36
CA GLY A 127 -4.56 -13.13 -20.01
C GLY A 127 -3.33 -13.37 -19.12
N THR A 128 -2.28 -14.00 -19.66
CA THR A 128 -1.05 -14.33 -18.91
C THR A 128 0.01 -13.27 -19.13
N ARG A 129 0.73 -12.90 -18.07
CA ARG A 129 1.83 -11.93 -18.13
C ARG A 129 3.00 -12.48 -18.93
N THR A 130 3.53 -11.64 -19.83
CA THR A 130 4.79 -11.88 -20.51
C THR A 130 5.98 -11.72 -19.54
N LYS A 131 7.16 -12.12 -19.96
CA LYS A 131 8.42 -11.88 -19.22
C LYS A 131 8.57 -10.40 -18.81
N ASN A 132 8.06 -9.49 -19.65
CA ASN A 132 8.12 -8.04 -19.42
C ASN A 132 6.98 -7.51 -18.54
N GLY A 133 6.09 -8.36 -18.01
CA GLY A 133 5.12 -8.02 -16.97
C GLY A 133 3.76 -7.51 -17.44
N MET A 134 3.56 -7.23 -18.73
CA MET A 134 2.24 -6.99 -19.32
C MET A 134 1.56 -8.32 -19.62
N THR A 135 0.24 -8.38 -19.55
CA THR A 135 -0.46 -9.51 -20.18
C THR A 135 -0.27 -9.50 -21.68
N LEU A 136 -0.33 -10.65 -22.33
CA LEU A 136 -0.16 -10.73 -23.79
C LEU A 136 -1.21 -9.87 -24.50
N ILE A 137 -2.45 -9.83 -24.04
CA ILE A 137 -3.49 -8.97 -24.64
C ILE A 137 -3.17 -7.48 -24.48
N ASP A 138 -2.73 -7.03 -23.29
CA ASP A 138 -2.36 -5.63 -23.07
C ASP A 138 -1.18 -5.22 -23.95
N LYS A 139 -0.21 -6.12 -24.14
CA LYS A 139 0.90 -5.90 -25.09
C LYS A 139 0.39 -5.71 -26.52
N LEU A 140 -0.49 -6.57 -26.99
CA LEU A 140 -1.06 -6.47 -28.35
C LEU A 140 -1.86 -5.16 -28.51
N VAL A 141 -2.65 -4.78 -27.52
CA VAL A 141 -3.42 -3.53 -27.53
C VAL A 141 -2.48 -2.31 -27.54
N SER A 142 -1.41 -2.33 -26.74
CA SER A 142 -0.43 -1.22 -26.72
C SER A 142 0.32 -1.07 -28.05
N GLN A 143 0.40 -2.15 -28.84
CA GLN A 143 0.98 -2.16 -30.17
C GLN A 143 -0.01 -1.77 -31.28
N GLY A 144 -1.28 -1.50 -30.94
CA GLY A 144 -2.30 -1.07 -31.91
C GLY A 144 -3.13 -2.22 -32.50
N PHE A 145 -3.17 -3.40 -31.89
CA PHE A 145 -4.06 -4.51 -32.30
C PHE A 145 -5.53 -4.11 -32.26
N LEU A 146 -5.89 -3.25 -31.29
CA LEU A 146 -7.22 -2.60 -31.21
C LEU A 146 -7.06 -1.08 -31.40
N PRO A 147 -8.05 -0.41 -32.02
CA PRO A 147 -8.00 1.05 -32.16
C PRO A 147 -8.17 1.75 -30.80
N ALA A 148 -7.46 2.87 -30.64
CA ALA A 148 -7.64 3.83 -29.54
C ALA A 148 -8.73 4.85 -29.90
N ASP A 149 -9.99 4.42 -29.90
CA ASP A 149 -11.14 5.18 -30.41
C ASP A 149 -12.11 5.65 -29.32
N ASN A 150 -11.68 5.59 -28.05
CA ASN A 150 -12.44 5.99 -26.87
C ASN A 150 -13.72 5.18 -26.63
N HIS A 151 -13.72 3.90 -27.04
CA HIS A 151 -14.79 2.96 -26.75
C HIS A 151 -14.29 1.85 -25.83
N TYR A 152 -15.13 1.47 -24.87
CA TYR A 152 -14.82 0.34 -23.98
C TYR A 152 -14.77 -0.96 -24.76
N ARG A 153 -13.70 -1.69 -24.53
CA ARG A 153 -13.52 -3.09 -24.92
C ARG A 153 -13.03 -3.87 -23.72
N TYR A 154 -13.49 -5.09 -23.63
CA TYR A 154 -13.24 -5.92 -22.46
C TYR A 154 -12.60 -7.23 -22.86
N PHE A 155 -11.76 -7.74 -21.97
CA PHE A 155 -11.22 -9.09 -22.07
C PHE A 155 -11.13 -9.72 -20.69
N ASN A 156 -11.69 -10.92 -20.51
CA ASN A 156 -11.71 -11.63 -19.23
C ASN A 156 -12.16 -10.73 -18.07
N GLY A 157 -13.26 -9.99 -18.27
CA GLY A 157 -13.85 -9.11 -17.26
C GLY A 157 -13.07 -7.84 -16.91
N LYS A 158 -12.06 -7.47 -17.71
CA LYS A 158 -11.20 -6.31 -17.52
C LYS A 158 -11.31 -5.34 -18.69
N SER A 159 -11.27 -4.03 -18.41
CA SER A 159 -11.22 -2.99 -19.44
C SER A 159 -9.85 -2.97 -20.12
N LEU A 160 -9.84 -2.86 -21.44
CA LEU A 160 -8.64 -2.76 -22.25
C LEU A 160 -8.25 -1.29 -22.53
N ALA A 161 -6.97 -1.05 -22.83
CA ALA A 161 -6.42 0.29 -23.07
C ALA A 161 -6.79 0.81 -24.46
N THR A 162 -8.07 1.11 -24.67
CA THR A 162 -8.65 1.58 -25.94
C THR A 162 -9.08 3.04 -25.93
N PHE A 163 -8.71 3.79 -24.90
CA PHE A 163 -8.94 5.23 -24.83
C PHE A 163 -7.69 6.01 -25.24
N ASP A 164 -7.88 7.03 -26.10
CA ASP A 164 -6.76 7.81 -26.65
C ASP A 164 -6.15 8.73 -25.58
N THR A 165 -4.94 8.41 -25.18
CA THR A 165 -4.17 9.19 -24.21
C THR A 165 -3.37 10.35 -24.81
N ASN A 166 -3.43 10.54 -26.14
CA ASN A 166 -2.86 11.71 -26.81
C ASN A 166 -3.83 12.92 -26.81
N ALA A 167 -5.12 12.66 -26.59
CA ALA A 167 -6.18 13.68 -26.60
C ALA A 167 -6.88 13.75 -25.24
N LEU A 168 -6.13 13.98 -24.15
CA LEU A 168 -6.67 14.08 -22.81
C LEU A 168 -7.16 15.51 -22.50
N ILE A 169 -8.28 15.60 -21.80
CA ILE A 169 -8.78 16.85 -21.22
C ILE A 169 -8.15 17.03 -19.85
N ARG A 170 -7.55 18.21 -19.61
CA ARG A 170 -6.96 18.62 -18.33
C ARG A 170 -7.67 19.87 -17.84
N GLU A 171 -8.28 19.78 -16.68
CA GLU A 171 -9.13 20.82 -16.10
C GLU A 171 -8.77 21.07 -14.64
N ILE A 172 -8.86 22.33 -14.21
CA ILE A 172 -8.82 22.71 -12.79
C ILE A 172 -10.18 23.26 -12.42
N VAL A 173 -10.70 22.80 -11.28
CA VAL A 173 -11.91 23.34 -10.65
C VAL A 173 -11.68 23.59 -9.17
N TYR A 174 -12.49 24.45 -8.56
CA TYR A 174 -12.41 24.79 -7.13
C TYR A 174 -13.72 24.39 -6.47
N VAL A 175 -13.67 23.29 -5.71
CA VAL A 175 -14.84 22.72 -5.04
C VAL A 175 -15.02 23.37 -3.69
N GLU A 176 -16.22 23.87 -3.42
CA GLU A 176 -16.60 24.44 -2.13
C GLU A 176 -16.83 23.33 -1.11
N ALA A 177 -15.99 23.30 -0.09
CA ALA A 177 -16.10 22.33 1.00
C ALA A 177 -16.92 22.94 2.17
N PRO A 178 -17.61 22.10 2.97
CA PRO A 178 -18.42 22.57 4.10
C PRO A 178 -17.55 22.91 5.32
N LEU A 179 -16.50 23.71 5.12
CA LEU A 179 -15.45 24.06 6.06
C LEU A 179 -15.12 25.53 5.99
N ASP A 180 -14.61 26.07 7.10
CA ASP A 180 -13.95 27.40 7.20
C ASP A 180 -12.82 27.21 8.21
N THR A 181 -11.69 26.65 7.77
CA THR A 181 -10.60 26.24 8.66
C THR A 181 -9.67 27.40 9.01
N ASP A 182 -9.60 28.45 8.19
CA ASP A 182 -8.84 29.67 8.47
C ASP A 182 -9.68 30.77 9.14
N LYS A 183 -11.00 30.52 9.32
CA LYS A 183 -11.95 31.39 10.02
C LYS A 183 -12.06 32.79 9.39
N ASP A 184 -12.04 32.86 8.08
CA ASP A 184 -12.20 34.10 7.34
C ASP A 184 -13.69 34.46 7.05
N GLY A 185 -14.59 33.54 7.42
CA GLY A 185 -16.05 33.67 7.24
C GLY A 185 -16.56 33.19 5.88
N GLN A 186 -15.70 32.57 5.06
CA GLN A 186 -16.05 31.92 3.82
C GLN A 186 -15.80 30.42 3.86
N LEU A 187 -16.54 29.64 3.10
CA LEU A 187 -16.28 28.22 2.95
C LEU A 187 -14.99 28.00 2.14
N ASP A 188 -14.18 27.04 2.56
CA ASP A 188 -12.91 26.73 1.93
C ASP A 188 -13.10 26.15 0.52
N LEU A 189 -12.40 26.71 -0.47
CA LEU A 189 -12.33 26.18 -1.82
C LEU A 189 -11.17 25.20 -1.96
N ILE A 190 -11.47 24.06 -2.52
CA ILE A 190 -10.51 22.95 -2.71
C ILE A 190 -10.17 22.85 -4.19
N LYS A 191 -8.90 23.03 -4.53
CA LYS A 191 -8.40 22.86 -5.90
C LYS A 191 -8.41 21.38 -6.28
N VAL A 192 -8.94 21.08 -7.45
CA VAL A 192 -9.03 19.75 -8.03
C VAL A 192 -8.45 19.76 -9.43
N ASN A 193 -7.47 18.87 -9.67
CA ASN A 193 -6.89 18.64 -10.98
C ASN A 193 -7.53 17.38 -11.59
N ILE A 194 -8.07 17.51 -12.80
CA ILE A 194 -8.79 16.43 -13.49
C ILE A 194 -8.09 16.12 -14.80
N ILE A 195 -7.80 14.84 -15.02
CA ILE A 195 -7.32 14.29 -16.30
C ILE A 195 -8.33 13.24 -16.74
N ARG A 196 -8.85 13.37 -17.95
CA ARG A 196 -9.83 12.42 -18.48
C ARG A 196 -9.77 12.24 -19.98
N PRO A 197 -10.13 11.07 -20.51
CA PRO A 197 -10.29 10.87 -21.95
C PRO A 197 -11.35 11.77 -22.55
N GLN A 198 -11.16 12.15 -23.79
CA GLN A 198 -12.14 12.92 -24.56
C GLN A 198 -13.19 11.98 -25.14
N THR A 199 -14.29 11.75 -24.42
CA THR A 199 -15.37 10.84 -24.81
C THR A 199 -16.75 11.39 -24.45
N LYS A 200 -17.80 10.86 -25.08
CA LYS A 200 -19.21 11.12 -24.72
C LYS A 200 -19.70 10.16 -23.63
N ALA A 201 -18.98 9.08 -23.36
CA ALA A 201 -19.32 8.16 -22.30
C ALA A 201 -19.18 8.83 -20.93
N LYS A 202 -20.05 8.46 -19.99
CA LYS A 202 -19.91 8.86 -18.59
C LYS A 202 -18.81 8.04 -17.93
N LEU A 203 -17.76 8.73 -17.48
CA LEU A 203 -16.57 8.07 -16.94
C LEU A 203 -16.69 7.82 -15.45
N PRO A 204 -16.27 6.64 -14.94
CA PRO A 204 -16.01 6.48 -13.52
C PRO A 204 -14.72 7.20 -13.13
N VAL A 205 -14.56 7.45 -11.83
CA VAL A 205 -13.46 8.26 -11.30
C VAL A 205 -12.50 7.40 -10.47
N VAL A 206 -11.20 7.56 -10.73
CA VAL A 206 -10.12 7.17 -9.83
C VAL A 206 -9.58 8.45 -9.18
N MET A 207 -9.76 8.58 -7.88
CA MET A 207 -9.39 9.77 -7.12
C MET A 207 -8.20 9.48 -6.21
N THR A 208 -7.21 10.35 -6.23
CA THR A 208 -6.11 10.35 -5.27
C THR A 208 -6.16 11.61 -4.42
N ALA A 209 -6.40 11.44 -3.12
CA ALA A 209 -6.44 12.52 -2.14
C ALA A 209 -5.07 12.65 -1.48
N SER A 210 -4.36 13.76 -1.73
CA SER A 210 -2.96 13.92 -1.28
C SER A 210 -2.60 15.38 -1.05
N PRO A 211 -2.09 15.73 0.13
CA PRO A 211 -1.63 17.09 0.38
C PRO A 211 -0.33 17.45 -0.37
N TYR A 212 0.27 16.52 -1.10
CA TYR A 212 1.57 16.73 -1.77
C TYR A 212 1.47 17.24 -3.21
N HIS A 213 0.34 17.12 -3.88
CA HIS A 213 0.23 17.40 -5.33
C HIS A 213 0.56 18.85 -5.72
N GLN A 214 0.44 19.80 -4.82
CA GLN A 214 0.75 21.21 -5.07
C GLN A 214 2.13 21.65 -4.54
N GLY A 215 2.99 20.67 -4.22
CA GLY A 215 4.32 20.87 -3.66
C GLY A 215 4.34 20.81 -2.13
N THR A 216 5.56 20.79 -1.58
CA THR A 216 5.86 20.65 -0.16
C THR A 216 6.76 21.77 0.34
N ASN A 217 6.63 22.13 1.62
CA ASN A 217 7.44 23.13 2.29
C ASN A 217 8.59 22.46 3.07
N ASP A 218 9.47 21.75 2.36
CA ASP A 218 10.54 20.96 2.95
C ASP A 218 11.44 21.79 3.89
N LYS A 219 11.88 22.98 3.43
CA LYS A 219 12.75 23.85 4.25
C LYS A 219 12.05 24.38 5.50
N GLY A 220 10.74 24.56 5.47
CA GLY A 220 9.95 24.94 6.63
C GLY A 220 9.86 23.81 7.63
N ALA A 221 9.57 22.62 7.16
CA ALA A 221 9.47 21.40 7.95
C ALA A 221 10.81 21.05 8.62
N ASP A 222 11.92 21.08 7.86
CA ASP A 222 13.27 20.81 8.40
C ASP A 222 13.62 21.68 9.61
N LYS A 223 13.19 22.96 9.61
CA LYS A 223 13.42 23.87 10.74
C LYS A 223 12.59 23.53 11.98
N LYS A 224 11.59 22.68 11.85
CA LYS A 224 10.70 22.27 12.94
C LYS A 224 11.00 20.87 13.46
N LEU A 225 11.96 20.16 12.87
CA LEU A 225 12.39 18.85 13.39
C LEU A 225 12.75 18.94 14.87
N HIS A 226 12.21 18.01 15.64
CA HIS A 226 12.41 17.96 17.07
C HIS A 226 13.71 17.23 17.43
N GLN A 227 14.33 17.70 18.50
CA GLN A 227 15.44 16.95 19.11
C GLN A 227 14.92 15.68 19.77
N MET A 228 15.65 14.59 19.58
CA MET A 228 15.31 13.29 20.16
C MET A 228 15.93 13.08 21.55
N GLU A 229 17.01 13.80 21.87
CA GLU A 229 17.69 13.69 23.15
C GLU A 229 16.86 14.34 24.26
N GLY A 230 16.74 13.64 25.38
CA GLY A 230 15.98 14.11 26.54
C GLY A 230 15.70 12.99 27.54
N GLU A 231 15.27 13.37 28.73
CA GLU A 231 14.85 12.38 29.72
C GLU A 231 13.40 11.94 29.52
N LEU A 232 13.15 10.64 29.69
CA LEU A 232 11.78 10.12 29.77
C LEU A 232 11.02 10.78 30.92
N THR A 233 9.92 11.46 30.61
CA THR A 233 9.10 12.16 31.60
C THR A 233 8.39 11.18 32.51
N VAL A 234 8.47 11.40 33.82
CA VAL A 234 7.63 10.69 34.81
C VAL A 234 6.24 11.30 34.83
N LYS A 235 5.24 10.50 34.54
CA LYS A 235 3.84 10.91 34.47
C LYS A 235 3.15 10.73 35.81
N LYS A 236 2.13 11.52 36.07
CA LYS A 236 1.24 11.33 37.21
C LYS A 236 0.22 10.23 36.86
N ALA A 237 0.02 9.28 37.76
CA ALA A 237 -1.00 8.25 37.62
C ALA A 237 -2.39 8.86 37.37
N ALA A 238 -3.07 8.38 36.34
CA ALA A 238 -4.36 8.92 35.89
C ALA A 238 -5.09 7.92 34.98
N THR A 239 -6.39 8.14 34.80
CA THR A 239 -7.17 7.55 33.71
C THR A 239 -7.50 8.64 32.69
N ILE A 240 -7.18 8.43 31.46
CA ILE A 240 -7.42 9.34 30.33
C ILE A 240 -8.85 9.11 29.84
N THR A 241 -9.61 10.19 29.67
CA THR A 241 -10.96 10.15 29.09
C THR A 241 -10.96 10.88 27.76
N VAL A 242 -11.52 10.25 26.74
CA VAL A 242 -11.74 10.81 25.40
C VAL A 242 -13.19 10.58 24.98
N THR A 243 -13.67 11.37 24.04
CA THR A 243 -15.00 11.23 23.44
C THR A 243 -14.89 10.90 21.96
N ASP A 244 -15.92 10.29 21.39
CA ASP A 244 -15.95 10.04 19.96
C ASP A 244 -15.78 11.34 19.19
N SER A 245 -15.02 11.25 18.08
CA SER A 245 -14.81 12.38 17.18
C SER A 245 -16.10 12.68 16.42
N HIS A 246 -16.59 13.91 16.55
CA HIS A 246 -17.75 14.39 15.82
C HIS A 246 -17.40 15.66 15.04
N PHE A 247 -17.05 15.47 13.76
CA PHE A 247 -16.92 16.61 12.86
C PHE A 247 -18.30 17.07 12.45
N GLN A 248 -18.57 18.37 12.63
CA GLN A 248 -19.80 19.01 12.18
C GLN A 248 -19.52 19.85 10.95
N ALA A 249 -19.97 19.35 9.78
CA ALA A 249 -19.89 20.08 8.54
C ALA A 249 -20.76 21.35 8.58
N LEU A 250 -20.27 22.43 7.99
CA LEU A 250 -21.04 23.65 7.80
C LEU A 250 -22.10 23.46 6.70
N GLN A 251 -23.13 24.30 6.69
CA GLN A 251 -24.12 24.28 5.62
C GLN A 251 -23.55 24.95 4.37
N VAL A 252 -23.62 24.25 3.24
CA VAL A 252 -23.26 24.82 1.94
C VAL A 252 -24.51 25.40 1.30
N PRO A 253 -24.52 26.69 0.93
CA PRO A 253 -25.65 27.30 0.22
C PRO A 253 -25.83 26.67 -1.16
N SER A 254 -27.07 26.50 -1.60
CA SER A 254 -27.35 26.13 -3.00
C SER A 254 -26.95 27.28 -3.93
N SER A 255 -26.22 26.95 -4.99
CA SER A 255 -25.80 27.97 -5.98
C SER A 255 -26.65 27.89 -7.23
N ASN A 256 -27.22 29.03 -7.62
CA ASN A 256 -27.97 29.21 -8.89
C ASN A 256 -27.13 29.94 -9.96
N LEU A 257 -25.82 30.00 -9.79
CA LEU A 257 -24.93 30.65 -10.75
C LEU A 257 -24.92 29.95 -12.11
N PRO A 258 -24.61 30.69 -13.20
CA PRO A 258 -24.56 30.13 -14.54
C PRO A 258 -23.47 29.06 -14.61
N ALA A 259 -23.81 27.97 -15.30
CA ALA A 259 -22.85 26.91 -15.57
C ALA A 259 -21.86 27.35 -16.68
N SER A 260 -20.61 26.96 -16.53
CA SER A 260 -19.53 27.21 -17.49
C SER A 260 -18.57 25.98 -17.51
N PRO A 261 -17.92 25.70 -18.63
CA PRO A 261 -16.76 24.82 -18.62
C PRO A 261 -15.67 25.33 -17.70
N ALA A 262 -14.80 24.44 -17.23
CA ALA A 262 -13.59 24.82 -16.52
C ALA A 262 -12.76 25.79 -17.38
N GLN A 263 -12.16 26.79 -16.76
CA GLN A 263 -11.40 27.85 -17.46
C GLN A 263 -9.90 27.74 -17.27
N GLU A 264 -9.46 26.95 -16.30
CA GLU A 264 -8.06 26.74 -15.97
C GLU A 264 -7.64 25.30 -16.33
N SER A 265 -6.39 25.14 -16.70
CA SER A 265 -5.76 23.87 -17.03
C SER A 265 -4.36 23.78 -16.42
N PHE A 266 -3.76 22.62 -16.51
CA PHE A 266 -2.40 22.36 -16.04
C PHE A 266 -1.63 21.52 -17.06
N SER A 267 -0.32 21.68 -17.11
CA SER A 267 0.56 20.92 -18.01
C SER A 267 1.06 19.62 -17.39
N TYR A 268 1.31 19.61 -16.08
CA TYR A 268 1.90 18.51 -15.37
C TYR A 268 1.26 18.32 -13.99
N ILE A 269 1.17 17.06 -13.56
CA ILE A 269 0.92 16.65 -12.20
C ILE A 269 1.74 15.38 -11.95
N ASP A 270 2.27 15.23 -10.74
CA ASP A 270 2.90 13.98 -10.31
C ASP A 270 1.82 12.91 -10.14
N SER A 271 1.60 12.15 -11.22
CA SER A 271 0.55 11.15 -11.28
C SER A 271 1.00 9.84 -10.64
N TYR A 272 0.04 9.11 -10.08
CA TYR A 272 0.28 7.76 -9.61
C TYR A 272 0.17 6.78 -10.79
N PRO A 273 1.21 5.95 -11.09
CA PRO A 273 1.21 5.09 -12.28
C PRO A 273 0.04 4.10 -12.39
N LEU A 274 -0.51 3.64 -11.26
CA LEU A 274 -1.74 2.85 -11.27
C LEU A 274 -2.92 3.65 -11.85
N ASN A 275 -3.00 4.94 -11.57
CA ASN A 275 -4.03 5.81 -12.15
C ASN A 275 -3.85 5.98 -13.65
N ASP A 276 -2.60 6.08 -14.14
CA ASP A 276 -2.29 6.14 -15.57
C ASP A 276 -2.75 4.86 -16.31
N TYR A 277 -2.58 3.71 -15.67
CA TYR A 277 -3.08 2.44 -16.19
C TYR A 277 -4.61 2.48 -16.39
N PHE A 278 -5.35 3.07 -15.45
CA PHE A 278 -6.81 3.21 -15.55
C PHE A 278 -7.23 4.28 -16.54
N LEU A 279 -6.46 5.35 -16.68
CA LEU A 279 -6.76 6.44 -17.62
C LEU A 279 -6.90 5.94 -19.06
N ALA A 280 -5.96 5.10 -19.52
CA ALA A 280 -6.01 4.47 -20.83
C ALA A 280 -7.19 3.49 -21.00
N ARG A 281 -7.84 3.10 -19.90
CA ARG A 281 -8.94 2.12 -19.86
C ARG A 281 -10.32 2.75 -19.62
N GLY A 282 -10.41 4.07 -19.78
CA GLY A 282 -11.69 4.79 -19.73
C GLY A 282 -12.13 5.22 -18.34
N PHE A 283 -11.17 5.48 -17.44
CA PHE A 283 -11.41 6.12 -16.16
C PHE A 283 -10.93 7.57 -16.19
N ALA A 284 -11.57 8.45 -15.45
CA ALA A 284 -11.06 9.79 -15.20
C ALA A 284 -10.19 9.78 -13.94
N ASN A 285 -9.02 10.41 -13.98
CA ASN A 285 -8.16 10.57 -12.82
C ASN A 285 -8.37 11.96 -12.19
N ILE A 286 -8.59 11.98 -10.88
CA ILE A 286 -8.75 13.22 -10.12
C ILE A 286 -7.69 13.24 -9.01
N TYR A 287 -6.98 14.39 -8.93
CA TYR A 287 -5.97 14.64 -7.90
C TYR A 287 -6.45 15.82 -7.04
N VAL A 288 -6.63 15.57 -5.75
CA VAL A 288 -7.18 16.52 -4.79
C VAL A 288 -6.15 16.77 -3.70
N SER A 289 -5.79 18.02 -3.47
CA SER A 289 -4.77 18.38 -2.47
C SER A 289 -5.34 18.69 -1.08
N GLY A 290 -6.59 19.12 -1.01
CA GLY A 290 -7.28 19.42 0.26
C GLY A 290 -6.97 20.81 0.82
N VAL A 291 -7.50 21.08 2.00
CA VAL A 291 -7.33 22.37 2.70
C VAL A 291 -5.86 22.68 2.98
N GLY A 292 -5.52 23.96 2.97
CA GLY A 292 -4.17 24.45 3.32
C GLY A 292 -3.11 24.19 2.28
N THR A 293 -3.45 23.65 1.12
CA THR A 293 -2.52 23.47 0.01
C THR A 293 -2.55 24.64 -0.96
N LYS A 294 -1.49 24.79 -1.77
CA LYS A 294 -1.37 25.89 -2.73
C LYS A 294 -2.58 25.94 -3.66
N ASP A 295 -3.16 27.11 -3.81
CA ASP A 295 -4.37 27.41 -4.58
C ASP A 295 -5.66 26.77 -4.02
N SER A 296 -5.63 26.11 -2.86
CA SER A 296 -6.81 25.81 -2.04
C SER A 296 -6.91 26.80 -0.87
N ASP A 297 -8.09 26.97 -0.30
CA ASP A 297 -8.30 27.78 0.90
C ASP A 297 -8.02 26.99 2.18
N GLY A 298 -8.16 27.63 3.33
CA GLY A 298 -8.09 27.01 4.65
C GLY A 298 -6.69 26.75 5.20
N PHE A 299 -6.63 26.11 6.37
CA PHE A 299 -5.40 25.68 7.02
C PHE A 299 -5.28 24.16 7.05
N MET A 300 -4.05 23.66 6.92
CA MET A 300 -3.76 22.23 7.03
C MET A 300 -4.02 21.76 8.46
N THR A 301 -4.94 20.82 8.62
CA THR A 301 -5.33 20.26 9.92
C THR A 301 -4.71 18.88 10.19
N SER A 302 -4.19 18.24 9.18
CA SER A 302 -3.47 16.94 9.21
C SER A 302 -4.20 15.81 9.90
N GLY A 303 -4.89 15.02 9.08
CA GLY A 303 -5.45 13.72 9.47
C GLY A 303 -6.79 13.75 10.21
N ASP A 304 -7.35 14.90 10.56
CA ASP A 304 -8.66 14.99 11.18
C ASP A 304 -9.82 14.93 10.15
N TYR A 305 -11.05 14.90 10.64
CA TYR A 305 -12.22 14.84 9.76
C TYR A 305 -12.50 16.15 9.01
N ALA A 306 -11.89 17.29 9.39
CA ALA A 306 -11.96 18.49 8.57
C ALA A 306 -11.18 18.27 7.25
N GLN A 307 -9.98 17.71 7.32
CA GLN A 307 -9.25 17.36 6.12
C GLN A 307 -9.99 16.31 5.28
N ILE A 308 -10.53 15.26 5.91
CA ILE A 308 -11.33 14.23 5.22
C ILE A 308 -12.53 14.84 4.50
N GLU A 309 -13.25 15.76 5.13
CA GLU A 309 -14.43 16.40 4.55
C GLU A 309 -14.06 17.26 3.32
N SER A 310 -12.87 17.86 3.29
CA SER A 310 -12.39 18.58 2.11
C SER A 310 -12.27 17.67 0.87
N PHE A 311 -11.91 16.43 1.05
CA PHE A 311 -11.88 15.42 -0.02
C PHE A 311 -13.26 14.86 -0.34
N LYS A 312 -14.10 14.65 0.70
CA LYS A 312 -15.48 14.18 0.52
C LYS A 312 -16.32 15.16 -0.30
N ALA A 313 -16.11 16.48 -0.12
CA ALA A 313 -16.79 17.52 -0.89
C ALA A 313 -16.61 17.34 -2.41
N VAL A 314 -15.47 16.81 -2.85
CA VAL A 314 -15.22 16.51 -4.27
C VAL A 314 -16.12 15.38 -4.76
N ILE A 315 -16.31 14.33 -3.98
CA ILE A 315 -17.26 13.24 -4.32
C ILE A 315 -18.70 13.78 -4.34
N ASP A 316 -19.04 14.67 -3.42
CA ASP A 316 -20.33 15.34 -3.39
C ASP A 316 -20.54 16.21 -4.64
N TRP A 317 -19.52 16.94 -5.11
CA TRP A 317 -19.58 17.69 -6.35
C TRP A 317 -19.76 16.79 -7.58
N LEU A 318 -19.03 15.69 -7.67
CA LEU A 318 -19.18 14.71 -8.76
C LEU A 318 -20.61 14.16 -8.86
N ASN A 319 -21.39 14.26 -7.78
CA ASN A 319 -22.77 13.79 -7.67
C ASN A 319 -23.80 14.93 -7.50
N GLY A 320 -23.41 16.17 -7.78
CA GLY A 320 -24.30 17.34 -7.80
C GLY A 320 -24.76 17.84 -6.42
N ARG A 321 -24.12 17.44 -5.34
CA ARG A 321 -24.42 17.84 -3.96
C ARG A 321 -23.54 18.98 -3.43
N ALA A 322 -22.44 19.29 -4.11
CA ALA A 322 -21.58 20.42 -3.81
C ALA A 322 -21.38 21.26 -5.06
N THR A 323 -20.91 22.50 -4.89
CA THR A 323 -20.63 23.42 -5.99
C THR A 323 -19.12 23.46 -6.26
N ALA A 324 -18.73 23.41 -7.53
CA ALA A 324 -17.39 23.76 -7.95
C ALA A 324 -17.44 25.03 -8.80
N TYR A 325 -16.38 25.82 -8.71
CA TYR A 325 -16.25 27.07 -9.43
C TYR A 325 -15.11 27.05 -10.44
N THR A 326 -15.20 27.95 -11.45
CA THR A 326 -14.11 28.10 -12.44
C THR A 326 -12.89 28.80 -11.86
N SER A 327 -13.04 29.53 -10.75
CA SER A 327 -11.97 30.28 -10.06
C SER A 327 -12.41 30.69 -8.65
N HIS A 328 -11.50 31.29 -7.89
CA HIS A 328 -11.78 31.88 -6.56
C HIS A 328 -12.78 33.03 -6.57
N LYS A 329 -13.16 33.56 -7.74
CA LYS A 329 -14.20 34.61 -7.84
C LYS A 329 -15.61 34.12 -7.51
N ARG A 330 -15.83 32.80 -7.55
CA ARG A 330 -17.12 32.17 -7.26
C ARG A 330 -18.27 32.71 -8.08
N ASP A 331 -18.01 33.14 -9.33
CA ASP A 331 -19.00 33.78 -10.21
C ASP A 331 -19.65 32.84 -11.24
N LYS A 332 -19.01 31.69 -11.51
CA LYS A 332 -19.47 30.66 -12.43
C LYS A 332 -19.21 29.26 -11.85
N ARG A 333 -20.22 28.38 -11.95
CA ARG A 333 -20.11 26.99 -11.50
C ARG A 333 -19.67 26.06 -12.62
N VAL A 334 -18.97 25.01 -12.26
CA VAL A 334 -18.58 23.91 -13.14
C VAL A 334 -19.39 22.67 -12.78
N MET A 335 -20.02 22.05 -13.78
CA MET A 335 -20.76 20.80 -13.59
C MET A 335 -19.92 19.60 -13.93
N ALA A 336 -20.06 18.52 -13.17
CA ALA A 336 -19.38 17.23 -13.42
C ALA A 336 -20.25 16.31 -14.31
N ASP A 337 -20.76 16.82 -15.42
CA ASP A 337 -21.70 16.10 -16.29
C ASP A 337 -21.05 14.99 -17.13
N TRP A 338 -19.74 14.92 -17.15
CA TRP A 338 -18.93 13.90 -17.85
C TRP A 338 -18.75 12.59 -17.06
N THR A 339 -19.11 12.54 -15.78
CA THR A 339 -18.92 11.34 -14.93
C THR A 339 -20.21 10.58 -14.67
N ASN A 340 -20.10 9.29 -14.32
CA ASN A 340 -21.19 8.49 -13.77
C ASN A 340 -21.35 8.65 -12.24
N GLY A 341 -20.47 9.42 -11.58
CA GLY A 341 -20.48 9.71 -10.15
C GLY A 341 -19.85 8.64 -9.27
N LEU A 342 -19.49 7.47 -9.79
CA LEU A 342 -18.87 6.39 -9.02
C LEU A 342 -17.35 6.62 -8.89
N VAL A 343 -16.83 6.39 -7.68
CA VAL A 343 -15.46 6.72 -7.32
C VAL A 343 -14.75 5.50 -6.72
N ALA A 344 -13.53 5.26 -7.17
CA ALA A 344 -12.52 4.51 -6.44
C ALA A 344 -11.41 5.44 -5.97
N THR A 345 -10.80 5.17 -4.81
CA THR A 345 -9.62 5.90 -4.37
C THR A 345 -8.38 5.03 -4.43
N THR A 346 -7.24 5.68 -4.69
CA THR A 346 -5.91 5.06 -4.73
C THR A 346 -4.92 5.88 -3.93
N GLY A 347 -3.87 5.26 -3.44
CA GLY A 347 -2.76 5.98 -2.84
C GLY A 347 -1.98 5.17 -1.82
N LYS A 348 -0.74 5.61 -1.58
CA LYS A 348 0.16 5.02 -0.59
C LYS A 348 0.42 6.02 0.55
N SER A 349 0.67 5.52 1.76
CA SER A 349 1.05 6.36 2.92
C SER A 349 -0.07 7.35 3.28
N TYR A 350 0.21 8.64 3.34
CA TYR A 350 -0.79 9.67 3.59
C TYR A 350 -1.99 9.57 2.61
N LEU A 351 -1.73 9.25 1.33
CA LEU A 351 -2.76 9.12 0.31
C LEU A 351 -3.68 7.91 0.59
N GLY A 352 -3.10 6.78 0.98
CA GLY A 352 -3.85 5.62 1.45
C GLY A 352 -4.61 5.88 2.75
N THR A 353 -4.02 6.68 3.64
CA THR A 353 -4.64 7.16 4.88
C THR A 353 -5.91 7.98 4.58
N MET A 354 -5.85 8.90 3.62
CA MET A 354 -7.01 9.67 3.20
C MET A 354 -8.10 8.80 2.56
N SER A 355 -7.73 7.76 1.81
CA SER A 355 -8.67 6.76 1.30
C SER A 355 -9.41 6.04 2.44
N THR A 356 -8.68 5.62 3.48
CA THR A 356 -9.27 4.99 4.68
C THR A 356 -10.20 5.96 5.41
N GLY A 357 -9.75 7.19 5.67
CA GLY A 357 -10.56 8.22 6.31
C GLY A 357 -11.84 8.53 5.54
N LEU A 358 -11.77 8.70 4.20
CA LEU A 358 -12.93 8.89 3.34
C LEU A 358 -13.92 7.72 3.43
N ALA A 359 -13.44 6.49 3.45
CA ALA A 359 -14.30 5.31 3.55
C ALA A 359 -15.10 5.32 4.87
N THR A 360 -14.52 5.80 5.98
CA THR A 360 -15.22 5.91 7.28
C THR A 360 -16.35 6.94 7.31
N THR A 361 -16.48 7.80 6.29
CA THR A 361 -17.63 8.70 6.15
C THR A 361 -18.90 7.96 5.71
N GLY A 362 -18.76 6.75 5.16
CA GLY A 362 -19.86 5.94 4.64
C GLY A 362 -20.51 6.51 3.38
N ILE A 363 -19.82 7.39 2.63
CA ILE A 363 -20.33 7.97 1.39
C ILE A 363 -20.58 6.88 0.33
N LYS A 364 -21.76 6.90 -0.29
CA LYS A 364 -22.29 5.79 -1.11
C LYS A 364 -21.55 5.58 -2.43
N GLU A 365 -21.08 6.66 -3.00
CA GLU A 365 -20.48 6.67 -4.33
C GLU A 365 -19.01 6.27 -4.31
N LEU A 366 -18.39 6.23 -3.14
CA LEU A 366 -17.08 5.60 -2.94
C LEU A 366 -17.26 4.08 -2.94
N LYS A 367 -16.97 3.43 -4.08
CA LYS A 367 -17.20 2.01 -4.29
C LYS A 367 -16.02 1.14 -3.87
N VAL A 368 -14.80 1.61 -4.13
CA VAL A 368 -13.57 0.87 -3.84
C VAL A 368 -12.53 1.80 -3.22
N ILE A 369 -11.81 1.33 -2.23
CA ILE A 369 -10.54 1.95 -1.81
C ILE A 369 -9.39 0.99 -2.07
N ILE A 370 -8.32 1.50 -2.67
CA ILE A 370 -7.04 0.81 -2.84
C ILE A 370 -6.00 1.60 -2.04
N ALA A 371 -5.81 1.18 -0.79
CA ALA A 371 -5.01 1.92 0.18
C ALA A 371 -3.74 1.16 0.52
N GLU A 372 -2.60 1.67 0.08
CA GLU A 372 -1.30 1.06 0.28
C GLU A 372 -0.58 1.69 1.47
N SER A 373 -0.05 0.88 2.39
CA SER A 373 0.70 1.34 3.58
C SER A 373 0.02 2.51 4.31
N ALA A 374 -1.27 2.35 4.61
CA ALA A 374 -2.14 3.41 5.14
C ALA A 374 -2.12 3.47 6.67
N ILE A 375 -2.21 4.69 7.20
CA ILE A 375 -2.42 4.95 8.63
C ILE A 375 -3.91 4.76 8.96
N SER A 376 -4.21 4.08 10.06
CA SER A 376 -5.56 3.96 10.63
C SER A 376 -5.73 4.76 11.93
N SER A 377 -4.62 5.03 12.61
CA SER A 377 -4.54 5.85 13.82
C SER A 377 -3.27 6.69 13.77
N TRP A 378 -3.43 8.03 13.78
CA TRP A 378 -2.29 8.95 13.76
C TRP A 378 -1.47 8.92 15.04
N TYR A 379 -2.10 8.54 16.17
CA TYR A 379 -1.38 8.26 17.40
C TYR A 379 -0.35 7.16 17.18
N ASP A 380 -0.74 6.02 16.64
CA ASP A 380 0.14 4.87 16.43
C ASP A 380 1.21 5.11 15.34
N TYR A 381 1.15 6.24 14.65
CA TYR A 381 2.19 6.67 13.73
C TYR A 381 3.26 7.50 14.42
N TYR A 382 2.89 8.47 15.27
CA TYR A 382 3.80 9.37 15.99
C TYR A 382 3.96 9.05 17.47
N ARG A 383 3.28 8.04 17.96
CA ARG A 383 3.31 7.57 19.36
C ARG A 383 3.25 6.04 19.35
N GLU A 384 3.66 5.43 20.45
CA GLU A 384 3.44 4.01 20.70
C GLU A 384 3.44 3.75 22.22
N ASN A 385 2.36 3.19 22.73
CA ASN A 385 2.24 2.74 24.13
C ASN A 385 2.75 3.77 25.15
N GLY A 386 2.28 5.01 25.04
CA GLY A 386 2.63 6.10 25.95
C GLY A 386 4.02 6.71 25.75
N LEU A 387 4.62 6.54 24.57
CA LEU A 387 5.89 7.13 24.16
C LEU A 387 5.71 8.01 22.94
N VAL A 388 6.47 9.12 22.88
CA VAL A 388 6.70 9.84 21.65
C VAL A 388 7.58 8.98 20.76
N CYS A 389 7.13 8.73 19.53
CA CYS A 389 7.86 7.92 18.55
C CYS A 389 7.98 8.69 17.23
N SER A 390 9.16 8.64 16.64
CA SER A 390 9.33 9.08 15.25
C SER A 390 9.08 7.93 14.29
N PRO A 391 8.53 8.20 13.10
CA PRO A 391 8.42 7.17 12.06
C PRO A 391 9.80 6.64 11.65
N GLY A 392 9.89 5.37 11.31
CA GLY A 392 11.16 4.77 10.88
C GLY A 392 11.80 5.51 9.70
N GLY A 393 13.06 5.87 9.86
CA GLY A 393 13.83 6.67 8.90
C GLY A 393 13.71 8.19 9.05
N TYR A 394 12.83 8.70 9.96
CA TYR A 394 12.57 10.13 10.14
C TYR A 394 12.67 10.57 11.61
N PRO A 395 13.85 10.40 12.26
CA PRO A 395 14.00 10.81 13.65
C PRO A 395 13.75 12.32 13.82
N GLY A 396 12.95 12.67 14.84
CA GLY A 396 12.55 14.06 15.13
C GLY A 396 11.32 14.55 14.37
N GLU A 397 10.77 13.77 13.42
CA GLU A 397 9.48 14.09 12.80
C GLU A 397 8.32 13.86 13.76
N ASP A 398 7.34 14.77 13.72
CA ASP A 398 6.05 14.64 14.39
C ASP A 398 4.96 15.31 13.54
N LEU A 399 3.70 15.28 13.99
CA LEU A 399 2.57 15.77 13.20
C LEU A 399 2.66 17.26 12.86
N ASP A 400 3.22 18.08 13.72
CA ASP A 400 3.45 19.51 13.44
C ASP A 400 4.50 19.75 12.33
N VAL A 401 5.53 18.90 12.28
CA VAL A 401 6.52 18.89 11.18
C VAL A 401 5.84 18.51 9.87
N LEU A 402 5.01 17.47 9.87
CA LEU A 402 4.24 17.04 8.71
C LEU A 402 3.22 18.11 8.29
N THR A 403 2.56 18.76 9.24
CA THR A 403 1.64 19.89 8.97
C THR A 403 2.35 21.02 8.26
N GLU A 404 3.54 21.43 8.72
CA GLU A 404 4.36 22.45 8.06
C GLU A 404 4.80 22.00 6.66
N LEU A 405 5.20 20.74 6.51
CA LEU A 405 5.61 20.17 5.22
C LEU A 405 4.49 20.28 4.18
N THR A 406 3.27 19.97 4.57
CA THR A 406 2.11 19.87 3.68
C THR A 406 1.31 21.18 3.55
N TYR A 407 1.60 22.19 4.37
CA TYR A 407 1.01 23.51 4.25
C TYR A 407 1.63 24.31 3.07
N SER A 408 1.30 23.90 1.86
CA SER A 408 1.90 24.47 0.63
C SER A 408 1.35 25.85 0.24
N ARG A 409 0.31 26.39 0.90
CA ARG A 409 -0.10 27.79 0.74
C ARG A 409 1.05 28.77 1.03
N ASN A 410 1.94 28.45 1.95
CA ASN A 410 3.14 29.25 2.24
C ASN A 410 4.12 29.39 1.07
N LEU A 411 4.01 28.52 0.04
CA LEU A 411 4.80 28.64 -1.19
C LEU A 411 4.26 29.72 -2.15
N ALA A 412 3.05 30.23 -1.92
CA ALA A 412 2.50 31.37 -2.62
C ALA A 412 2.73 32.64 -1.79
N ALA A 413 3.58 33.55 -2.27
CA ALA A 413 3.99 34.75 -1.52
C ALA A 413 2.81 35.63 -1.04
N GLY A 414 1.76 35.74 -1.83
CA GLY A 414 0.56 36.48 -1.46
C GLY A 414 -0.22 35.82 -0.32
N ASP A 415 -0.33 34.51 -0.31
CA ASP A 415 -0.94 33.74 0.78
C ASP A 415 -0.10 33.80 2.05
N TYR A 416 1.22 33.67 1.92
CA TYR A 416 2.13 33.85 3.03
C TYR A 416 1.92 35.19 3.74
N LEU A 417 1.86 36.28 2.97
CA LEU A 417 1.68 37.63 3.53
C LEU A 417 0.33 37.78 4.26
N ARG A 418 -0.73 37.17 3.74
CA ARG A 418 -2.09 37.30 4.32
C ARG A 418 -2.29 36.38 5.53
N ASN A 419 -1.82 35.16 5.47
CA ASN A 419 -2.30 34.06 6.33
C ASN A 419 -1.25 33.54 7.31
N ASN A 420 0.06 33.77 7.09
CA ASN A 420 1.12 33.12 7.87
C ASN A 420 1.02 33.41 9.37
N ALA A 421 0.71 34.64 9.78
CA ALA A 421 0.64 34.99 11.20
C ALA A 421 -0.47 34.19 11.94
N GLN A 422 -1.61 33.98 11.32
CA GLN A 422 -2.71 33.22 11.89
C GLN A 422 -2.43 31.70 11.82
N TYR A 423 -1.84 31.24 10.74
CA TYR A 423 -1.39 29.87 10.58
C TYR A 423 -0.39 29.47 11.68
N GLN A 424 0.62 30.33 11.96
CA GLN A 424 1.58 30.04 13.02
C GLN A 424 0.95 29.96 14.41
N LYS A 425 -0.11 30.72 14.67
CA LYS A 425 -0.90 30.58 15.92
C LYS A 425 -1.61 29.24 16.01
N MET A 426 -2.24 28.82 14.91
CA MET A 426 -2.90 27.52 14.82
C MET A 426 -1.90 26.36 14.99
N LEU A 427 -0.75 26.45 14.32
CA LEU A 427 0.30 25.43 14.45
C LEU A 427 0.88 25.36 15.87
N ALA A 428 1.07 26.50 16.52
CA ALA A 428 1.52 26.54 17.93
C ALA A 428 0.50 25.89 18.89
N GLU A 429 -0.79 26.02 18.62
CA GLU A 429 -1.84 25.32 19.38
C GLU A 429 -1.79 23.81 19.10
N GLN A 430 -1.61 23.38 17.85
CA GLN A 430 -1.43 21.98 17.50
C GLN A 430 -0.21 21.37 18.22
N VAL A 431 0.92 22.08 18.29
CA VAL A 431 2.13 21.63 19.01
C VAL A 431 1.84 21.34 20.48
N LYS A 432 0.97 22.11 21.13
CA LYS A 432 0.57 21.81 22.52
C LYS A 432 -0.27 20.54 22.60
N GLN A 433 -1.22 20.37 21.65
CA GLN A 433 -2.19 19.29 21.67
C GLN A 433 -1.58 17.93 21.34
N ILE A 434 -0.52 17.86 20.51
CA ILE A 434 0.19 16.61 20.20
C ILE A 434 0.93 16.04 21.43
N ASP A 435 1.15 16.85 22.45
CA ASP A 435 1.79 16.48 23.72
C ASP A 435 3.07 15.64 23.58
N ARG A 436 4.15 16.30 23.21
CA ARG A 436 5.48 15.65 23.16
C ARG A 436 6.11 15.39 24.52
N THR A 437 5.50 15.91 25.60
CA THR A 437 6.05 15.78 26.96
C THR A 437 5.69 14.42 27.55
N SER A 438 4.41 14.04 27.53
CA SER A 438 3.96 12.76 28.08
C SER A 438 3.95 11.64 27.05
N GLY A 439 3.67 11.95 25.78
CA GLY A 439 3.43 10.96 24.74
C GLY A 439 2.12 10.19 24.93
N ASP A 440 1.23 10.68 25.79
CA ASP A 440 -0.03 9.99 26.08
C ASP A 440 -1.09 10.19 24.99
N TYR A 441 -2.04 9.28 24.99
CA TYR A 441 -3.25 9.41 24.19
C TYR A 441 -4.11 10.55 24.75
N ASN A 442 -4.77 11.32 23.87
CA ASN A 442 -5.64 12.41 24.28
C ASN A 442 -6.71 12.68 23.20
N GLN A 443 -7.58 13.70 23.39
CA GLN A 443 -8.65 14.03 22.45
C GLN A 443 -8.13 14.39 21.07
N PHE A 444 -6.98 15.07 20.97
CA PHE A 444 -6.38 15.42 19.67
C PHE A 444 -6.09 14.18 18.81
N TRP A 445 -5.57 13.12 19.43
CA TRP A 445 -5.30 11.85 18.77
C TRP A 445 -6.59 11.04 18.52
N GLN A 446 -7.56 11.10 19.42
CA GLN A 446 -8.88 10.50 19.23
C GLN A 446 -9.58 11.05 17.97
N ASP A 447 -9.47 12.36 17.72
CA ASP A 447 -10.04 13.03 16.55
C ASP A 447 -9.35 12.63 15.24
N ARG A 448 -8.23 11.92 15.32
CA ARG A 448 -7.41 11.40 14.21
C ARG A 448 -7.30 9.87 14.20
N ASN A 449 -8.24 9.20 14.84
CA ASN A 449 -8.34 7.76 14.92
C ASN A 449 -9.55 7.29 14.09
N TYR A 450 -9.30 6.55 13.00
CA TYR A 450 -10.36 6.07 12.12
C TYR A 450 -10.97 4.74 12.57
N LEU A 451 -10.30 4.01 13.47
CA LEU A 451 -10.72 2.69 13.95
C LEU A 451 -12.14 2.67 14.54
N PRO A 452 -12.56 3.63 15.39
CA PRO A 452 -13.92 3.65 15.92
C PRO A 452 -15.00 3.77 14.85
N HIS A 453 -14.65 4.33 13.69
CA HIS A 453 -15.56 4.56 12.57
C HIS A 453 -15.47 3.51 11.45
N ALA A 454 -14.66 2.46 11.60
CA ALA A 454 -14.52 1.37 10.64
C ALA A 454 -15.88 0.73 10.28
N HIS A 455 -16.80 0.65 11.24
CA HIS A 455 -18.15 0.13 11.05
C HIS A 455 -19.03 0.91 10.05
N LYS A 456 -18.64 2.14 9.70
CA LYS A 456 -19.35 2.98 8.70
C LYS A 456 -18.91 2.72 7.28
N ILE A 457 -17.82 2.00 7.07
CA ILE A 457 -17.27 1.71 5.75
C ILE A 457 -18.26 0.86 4.97
N LYS A 458 -18.54 1.28 3.74
CA LYS A 458 -19.44 0.59 2.79
C LYS A 458 -18.73 0.19 1.51
N ALA A 459 -17.56 0.79 1.26
CA ALA A 459 -16.76 0.52 0.09
C ALA A 459 -16.14 -0.88 0.14
N HIS A 460 -15.90 -1.48 -1.01
CA HIS A 460 -15.01 -2.62 -1.18
C HIS A 460 -13.58 -2.18 -0.82
N VAL A 461 -12.91 -2.91 0.04
CA VAL A 461 -11.62 -2.50 0.60
C VAL A 461 -10.49 -3.38 0.08
N VAL A 462 -9.46 -2.74 -0.47
CA VAL A 462 -8.19 -3.39 -0.80
C VAL A 462 -7.05 -2.67 -0.09
N TYR A 463 -6.40 -3.36 0.83
CA TYR A 463 -5.17 -2.88 1.47
C TYR A 463 -3.94 -3.58 0.88
N THR A 464 -2.82 -2.87 0.83
CA THR A 464 -1.50 -3.48 0.69
C THR A 464 -0.59 -2.99 1.81
N HIS A 465 0.29 -3.85 2.33
CA HIS A 465 1.18 -3.45 3.41
C HIS A 465 2.48 -4.27 3.44
N GLY A 466 3.57 -3.59 3.74
CA GLY A 466 4.86 -4.22 3.96
C GLY A 466 5.03 -4.71 5.39
N LEU A 467 5.37 -5.98 5.58
CA LEU A 467 5.64 -6.54 6.91
C LEU A 467 6.97 -6.05 7.52
N GLN A 468 7.75 -5.28 6.75
CA GLN A 468 8.96 -4.56 7.18
C GLN A 468 8.76 -3.04 7.09
N ASP A 469 7.54 -2.56 7.04
CA ASP A 469 7.22 -1.14 7.05
C ASP A 469 7.31 -0.60 8.48
N TRP A 470 8.47 -0.02 8.82
CA TRP A 470 8.72 0.61 10.12
C TRP A 470 8.43 2.12 10.10
N ASN A 471 8.03 2.66 8.94
CA ASN A 471 7.46 3.99 8.81
C ASN A 471 5.97 3.95 9.18
N VAL A 472 5.13 3.33 8.36
CA VAL A 472 3.73 3.03 8.71
C VAL A 472 3.68 1.59 9.22
N LYS A 473 3.72 1.43 10.54
CA LYS A 473 3.92 0.13 11.19
C LYS A 473 2.78 -0.86 10.87
N PRO A 474 3.05 -2.19 10.84
CA PRO A 474 2.06 -3.20 10.46
C PRO A 474 0.77 -3.23 11.28
N ASN A 475 0.78 -2.79 12.54
CA ASN A 475 -0.43 -2.69 13.36
C ASN A 475 -1.48 -1.74 12.75
N GLN A 476 -1.06 -0.75 11.96
CA GLN A 476 -1.98 0.17 11.28
C GLN A 476 -2.98 -0.60 10.41
N VAL A 477 -2.48 -1.46 9.54
CA VAL A 477 -3.35 -2.27 8.68
C VAL A 477 -4.00 -3.44 9.42
N TYR A 478 -3.30 -4.02 10.41
CA TYR A 478 -3.82 -5.12 11.21
C TYR A 478 -5.10 -4.73 11.94
N TYR A 479 -5.11 -3.58 12.61
CA TYR A 479 -6.26 -3.13 13.38
C TYR A 479 -7.43 -2.74 12.49
N ILE A 480 -7.22 -1.93 11.46
CA ILE A 480 -8.32 -1.51 10.60
C ILE A 480 -8.92 -2.68 9.82
N PHE A 481 -8.10 -3.59 9.28
CA PHE A 481 -8.58 -4.76 8.53
C PHE A 481 -9.47 -5.67 9.39
N ASN A 482 -9.08 -5.88 10.65
CA ASN A 482 -9.85 -6.70 11.59
C ASN A 482 -11.07 -5.97 12.19
N ALA A 483 -11.10 -4.62 12.15
CA ALA A 483 -12.25 -3.82 12.59
C ALA A 483 -13.31 -3.63 11.49
N LEU A 484 -13.03 -4.00 10.25
CA LEU A 484 -13.99 -3.88 9.15
C LEU A 484 -15.19 -4.82 9.34
N PRO A 485 -16.41 -4.37 9.01
CA PRO A 485 -17.61 -5.22 9.05
C PRO A 485 -17.44 -6.52 8.26
N GLU A 486 -18.10 -7.59 8.71
CA GLU A 486 -18.02 -8.89 8.04
C GLU A 486 -18.73 -8.89 6.66
N GLU A 487 -19.75 -8.05 6.50
CA GLU A 487 -20.56 -7.96 5.30
C GLU A 487 -19.88 -7.24 4.12
N ILE A 488 -18.82 -6.48 4.35
CA ILE A 488 -18.11 -5.82 3.26
C ILE A 488 -17.05 -6.73 2.63
N GLN A 489 -16.86 -6.57 1.33
CA GLN A 489 -15.76 -7.22 0.63
C GLN A 489 -14.43 -6.56 1.02
N LYS A 490 -13.50 -7.36 1.55
CA LYS A 490 -12.20 -6.88 2.02
C LYS A 490 -11.06 -7.80 1.63
N HIS A 491 -9.98 -7.21 1.15
CA HIS A 491 -8.78 -7.91 0.71
C HIS A 491 -7.53 -7.21 1.22
N ILE A 492 -6.50 -8.00 1.48
CA ILE A 492 -5.20 -7.47 1.86
C ILE A 492 -4.07 -8.22 1.17
N PHE A 493 -3.11 -7.48 0.63
CA PHE A 493 -1.85 -7.99 0.12
C PHE A 493 -0.73 -7.65 1.10
N LEU A 494 -0.12 -8.67 1.69
CA LEU A 494 0.98 -8.52 2.64
C LEU A 494 2.30 -8.96 2.00
N HIS A 495 3.21 -8.03 1.81
CA HIS A 495 4.52 -8.32 1.22
C HIS A 495 5.66 -8.23 2.23
N GLN A 496 6.80 -8.82 1.90
CA GLN A 496 7.98 -8.86 2.77
C GLN A 496 8.85 -7.59 2.69
N GLY A 497 8.44 -6.58 1.95
CA GLY A 497 9.16 -5.30 1.81
C GLY A 497 8.80 -4.26 2.85
N GLN A 498 9.44 -3.09 2.71
CA GLN A 498 9.17 -1.87 3.48
C GLN A 498 7.99 -1.06 2.90
N HIS A 499 8.07 0.26 3.01
CA HIS A 499 7.08 1.25 2.59
C HIS A 499 7.08 1.45 1.06
N VAL A 500 6.56 0.49 0.28
CA VAL A 500 6.67 0.44 -1.18
C VAL A 500 5.33 0.20 -1.85
N TYR A 501 5.22 0.61 -3.14
CA TYR A 501 4.07 0.32 -3.99
C TYR A 501 4.08 -1.12 -4.51
N MET A 502 2.90 -1.67 -4.83
CA MET A 502 2.76 -3.01 -5.38
C MET A 502 2.43 -3.09 -6.89
N HIS A 503 1.99 -2.00 -7.50
CA HIS A 503 1.45 -2.04 -8.87
C HIS A 503 2.45 -2.48 -9.97
N ASN A 504 3.75 -2.43 -9.71
CA ASN A 504 4.81 -2.79 -10.65
C ASN A 504 5.63 -4.03 -10.25
N TRP A 505 5.13 -4.88 -9.39
CA TRP A 505 5.82 -6.12 -9.02
C TRP A 505 5.63 -7.20 -10.08
N GLN A 506 6.73 -7.91 -10.42
CA GLN A 506 6.72 -8.93 -11.46
C GLN A 506 5.96 -10.19 -11.03
N SER A 507 6.14 -10.62 -9.76
CA SER A 507 5.68 -11.93 -9.29
C SER A 507 4.17 -12.01 -9.04
N ILE A 508 3.41 -10.92 -9.14
CA ILE A 508 1.98 -10.86 -8.87
C ILE A 508 1.25 -9.91 -9.80
N ASP A 509 0.07 -10.28 -10.25
CA ASP A 509 -0.80 -9.54 -11.18
C ASP A 509 -1.75 -8.56 -10.45
N PHE A 510 -1.18 -7.73 -9.55
CA PHE A 510 -1.95 -6.81 -8.71
C PHE A 510 -2.80 -5.82 -9.52
N ARG A 511 -2.21 -5.11 -10.50
CA ARG A 511 -2.94 -4.09 -11.26
C ARG A 511 -4.02 -4.69 -12.16
N GLU A 512 -3.81 -5.90 -12.70
CA GLU A 512 -4.84 -6.64 -13.45
C GLU A 512 -5.97 -7.10 -12.53
N SER A 513 -5.67 -7.45 -11.28
CA SER A 513 -6.68 -7.75 -10.25
C SER A 513 -7.51 -6.51 -9.91
N MET A 514 -6.85 -5.35 -9.76
CA MET A 514 -7.56 -4.08 -9.55
C MET A 514 -8.42 -3.69 -10.75
N ASN A 515 -7.95 -3.98 -11.98
CA ASN A 515 -8.76 -3.74 -13.18
C ASN A 515 -10.05 -4.61 -13.19
N ALA A 516 -9.95 -5.88 -12.87
CA ALA A 516 -11.13 -6.74 -12.78
C ALA A 516 -12.12 -6.22 -11.73
N LEU A 517 -11.62 -5.81 -10.57
CA LEU A 517 -12.44 -5.25 -9.49
C LEU A 517 -13.10 -3.92 -9.88
N LEU A 518 -12.36 -2.97 -10.42
CA LEU A 518 -12.91 -1.68 -10.79
C LEU A 518 -13.84 -1.77 -12.02
N SER A 519 -13.59 -2.72 -12.91
CA SER A 519 -14.51 -2.99 -14.03
C SER A 519 -15.87 -3.51 -13.55
N GLU A 520 -15.91 -4.32 -12.49
CA GLU A 520 -17.15 -4.75 -11.86
C GLU A 520 -17.85 -3.60 -11.11
N GLU A 521 -17.15 -2.97 -10.20
CA GLU A 521 -17.73 -2.02 -9.24
C GLU A 521 -18.08 -0.65 -9.85
N LEU A 522 -17.32 -0.17 -10.83
CA LEU A 522 -17.46 1.18 -11.39
C LEU A 522 -17.98 1.19 -12.83
N LEU A 523 -17.68 0.17 -13.65
CA LEU A 523 -18.20 0.04 -15.01
C LEU A 523 -19.45 -0.85 -15.09
N GLY A 524 -19.78 -1.56 -13.99
CA GLY A 524 -20.97 -2.40 -13.89
C GLY A 524 -20.88 -3.72 -14.66
N LEU A 525 -19.66 -4.20 -14.97
CA LEU A 525 -19.50 -5.52 -15.57
C LEU A 525 -19.92 -6.61 -14.59
N GLN A 526 -20.71 -7.57 -15.07
CA GLN A 526 -21.08 -8.76 -14.29
C GLN A 526 -20.00 -9.83 -14.48
N ASN A 527 -18.78 -9.52 -14.08
CA ASN A 527 -17.63 -10.41 -14.27
C ASN A 527 -17.47 -11.44 -13.14
N HIS A 528 -18.17 -11.23 -12.00
CA HIS A 528 -18.12 -12.10 -10.82
C HIS A 528 -16.69 -12.36 -10.32
N PHE A 529 -15.86 -11.35 -10.38
CA PHE A 529 -14.49 -11.42 -9.93
C PHE A 529 -14.40 -11.72 -8.44
N GLN A 530 -13.54 -12.65 -8.07
CA GLN A 530 -13.30 -13.03 -6.68
C GLN A 530 -11.82 -12.98 -6.35
N LEU A 531 -11.48 -12.17 -5.36
CA LEU A 531 -10.13 -12.06 -4.84
C LEU A 531 -10.07 -12.76 -3.46
N PRO A 532 -9.01 -13.51 -3.13
CA PRO A 532 -8.82 -14.02 -1.78
C PRO A 532 -8.77 -12.91 -0.74
N THR A 533 -9.31 -13.17 0.45
CA THR A 533 -9.31 -12.20 1.56
C THR A 533 -7.90 -11.76 1.93
N ILE A 534 -6.96 -12.70 2.00
CA ILE A 534 -5.56 -12.40 2.28
C ILE A 534 -4.68 -13.08 1.24
N ILE A 535 -3.80 -12.29 0.65
CA ILE A 535 -2.72 -12.74 -0.22
C ILE A 535 -1.42 -12.27 0.41
N TRP A 536 -0.50 -13.18 0.70
CA TRP A 536 0.75 -12.83 1.35
C TRP A 536 1.95 -13.45 0.66
N GLN A 537 3.08 -12.72 0.67
CA GLN A 537 4.34 -13.18 0.11
C GLN A 537 5.04 -14.10 1.11
N ASP A 538 5.18 -15.38 0.76
CA ASP A 538 5.86 -16.37 1.58
C ASP A 538 7.36 -16.05 1.69
N ASN A 539 7.83 -15.75 2.89
CA ASN A 539 9.21 -15.40 3.16
C ASN A 539 10.20 -16.57 3.03
N SER A 540 9.70 -17.80 2.92
CA SER A 540 10.54 -19.01 2.77
C SER A 540 10.87 -19.36 1.32
N GLN A 541 10.18 -18.76 0.35
CA GLN A 541 10.29 -19.07 -1.06
C GLN A 541 10.29 -17.82 -1.94
N VAL A 542 11.27 -17.74 -2.84
CA VAL A 542 11.35 -16.61 -3.77
C VAL A 542 10.08 -16.50 -4.64
N GLN A 543 9.59 -15.27 -4.81
CA GLN A 543 8.46 -14.93 -5.69
C GLN A 543 7.20 -15.81 -5.50
N THR A 544 6.90 -16.22 -4.28
CA THR A 544 5.76 -17.10 -3.99
C THR A 544 4.74 -16.38 -3.12
N TRP A 545 3.49 -16.35 -3.58
CA TRP A 545 2.37 -15.75 -2.88
C TRP A 545 1.35 -16.82 -2.50
N LYS A 546 0.82 -16.74 -1.31
CA LYS A 546 -0.14 -17.71 -0.75
C LYS A 546 -1.40 -17.02 -0.27
N LYS A 547 -2.46 -17.79 -0.10
CA LYS A 547 -3.77 -17.33 0.40
C LYS A 547 -3.90 -17.68 1.87
N LEU A 548 -4.61 -16.83 2.61
CA LEU A 548 -5.09 -17.08 3.96
C LEU A 548 -6.51 -16.54 4.15
N ASN A 549 -7.20 -17.02 5.17
CA ASN A 549 -8.57 -16.59 5.46
C ASN A 549 -8.62 -15.48 6.51
N ASN A 550 -7.64 -15.39 7.41
CA ASN A 550 -7.59 -14.42 8.51
C ASN A 550 -6.17 -13.90 8.74
N PHE A 551 -6.06 -12.63 9.11
CA PHE A 551 -4.85 -12.01 9.62
C PHE A 551 -5.00 -11.85 11.14
N GLY A 552 -4.27 -12.68 11.87
CA GLY A 552 -4.39 -12.89 13.32
C GLY A 552 -4.95 -14.27 13.65
N SER A 553 -4.26 -15.02 14.48
CA SER A 553 -4.66 -16.34 14.96
C SER A 553 -4.97 -16.32 16.45
N HIS A 554 -6.00 -17.08 16.85
CA HIS A 554 -6.29 -17.35 18.26
C HIS A 554 -5.50 -18.53 18.82
N GLN A 555 -4.90 -19.36 17.95
CA GLN A 555 -3.99 -20.42 18.37
C GLN A 555 -2.63 -19.82 18.67
N THR A 556 -2.07 -20.16 19.82
CA THR A 556 -0.78 -19.63 20.27
C THR A 556 0.14 -20.74 20.73
N ARG A 557 1.46 -20.49 20.62
CA ARG A 557 2.50 -21.27 21.29
C ARG A 557 3.23 -20.39 22.28
N GLN A 558 3.49 -20.94 23.44
CA GLN A 558 4.20 -20.25 24.51
C GLN A 558 5.56 -20.90 24.74
N PHE A 559 6.58 -20.05 24.88
CA PHE A 559 7.97 -20.48 25.19
C PHE A 559 8.46 -19.70 26.41
N SER A 560 9.21 -20.39 27.30
CA SER A 560 9.92 -19.75 28.41
C SER A 560 11.11 -18.95 27.86
N LEU A 561 11.39 -17.80 28.46
CA LEU A 561 12.51 -16.94 28.07
C LEU A 561 13.84 -17.32 28.75
N GLY A 562 13.81 -18.16 29.80
CA GLY A 562 15.02 -18.59 30.49
C GLY A 562 14.79 -18.98 31.95
N GLN A 563 15.86 -19.06 32.73
CA GLN A 563 15.82 -19.46 34.16
C GLN A 563 16.46 -18.42 35.08
N GLU A 564 17.11 -17.41 34.54
CA GLU A 564 17.90 -16.43 35.28
C GLU A 564 17.25 -15.06 35.27
N LYS A 565 17.75 -14.16 36.12
CA LYS A 565 17.43 -12.73 36.07
C LYS A 565 18.53 -12.03 35.30
N LYS A 566 18.14 -11.15 34.36
CA LYS A 566 19.07 -10.34 33.58
C LYS A 566 18.77 -8.86 33.74
N ILE A 567 19.77 -8.05 33.50
CA ILE A 567 19.75 -6.61 33.67
C ILE A 567 19.94 -5.93 32.32
N ILE A 568 19.18 -4.87 32.10
CA ILE A 568 19.39 -3.89 31.02
C ILE A 568 19.75 -2.56 31.69
N ASP A 569 20.92 -2.04 31.41
CA ASP A 569 21.32 -0.70 31.85
C ASP A 569 20.83 0.33 30.82
N ASN A 570 20.08 1.32 31.24
CA ASN A 570 19.64 2.38 30.33
C ASN A 570 20.79 3.34 29.99
N HIS A 571 21.77 3.48 30.89
CA HIS A 571 22.85 4.43 30.75
C HIS A 571 23.96 3.93 29.83
N TYR A 572 24.34 4.77 28.87
CA TYR A 572 25.53 4.61 28.03
C TYR A 572 26.63 5.60 28.42
N PRO A 573 27.91 5.24 28.33
CA PRO A 573 29.00 6.19 28.39
C PRO A 573 28.80 7.32 27.37
N SER A 574 29.25 8.56 27.70
CA SER A 574 28.99 9.74 26.85
C SER A 574 29.48 9.58 25.41
N SER A 575 30.56 8.81 25.17
CA SER A 575 31.08 8.50 23.84
C SER A 575 30.08 7.67 23.01
N ASP A 576 29.55 6.62 23.62
CA ASP A 576 28.66 5.66 22.96
C ASP A 576 27.27 6.28 22.76
N PHE A 577 26.77 7.01 23.76
CA PHE A 577 25.52 7.77 23.64
C PHE A 577 25.58 8.78 22.49
N LYS A 578 26.68 9.52 22.41
CA LYS A 578 26.89 10.46 21.31
C LYS A 578 26.96 9.75 19.97
N LEU A 579 27.72 8.66 19.86
CA LEU A 579 27.80 7.86 18.63
C LEU A 579 26.42 7.42 18.15
N TYR A 580 25.62 6.85 19.04
CA TYR A 580 24.29 6.34 18.70
C TYR A 580 23.25 7.44 18.45
N SER A 581 23.43 8.61 19.09
CA SER A 581 22.58 9.79 18.81
C SER A 581 22.89 10.42 17.46
N ASP A 582 24.15 10.47 17.05
CA ASP A 582 24.58 11.01 15.76
C ASP A 582 24.31 10.01 14.62
N ASP A 583 24.42 8.71 14.90
CA ASP A 583 24.21 7.62 13.93
C ASP A 583 23.46 6.43 14.55
N TYR A 584 22.13 6.45 14.46
CA TYR A 584 21.31 5.34 14.94
C TYR A 584 21.54 4.01 14.19
N HIS A 585 22.16 4.02 13.00
CA HIS A 585 22.55 2.79 12.31
C HIS A 585 23.70 2.08 13.03
N ALA A 586 24.62 2.82 13.64
CA ALA A 586 25.64 2.24 14.51
C ALA A 586 25.01 1.54 15.72
N PHE A 587 23.99 2.14 16.35
CA PHE A 587 23.22 1.51 17.42
C PHE A 587 22.57 0.20 16.95
N LYS A 588 21.84 0.23 15.82
CA LYS A 588 21.21 -0.98 15.26
C LYS A 588 22.22 -2.08 15.01
N HIS A 589 23.35 -1.76 14.43
CA HIS A 589 24.43 -2.72 14.19
C HIS A 589 24.93 -3.36 15.50
N ASP A 590 25.21 -2.56 16.52
CA ASP A 590 25.75 -3.01 17.81
C ASP A 590 24.71 -3.81 18.61
N LEU A 591 23.43 -3.46 18.50
CA LEU A 591 22.31 -4.20 19.09
C LEU A 591 22.30 -5.66 18.59
N PHE A 592 22.48 -5.89 17.29
CA PHE A 592 22.50 -7.24 16.72
C PHE A 592 23.80 -8.00 17.01
N LEU A 593 24.88 -7.30 17.26
CA LEU A 593 26.18 -7.89 17.63
C LEU A 593 26.32 -8.16 19.15
N LYS A 594 25.29 -7.88 19.95
CA LYS A 594 25.32 -7.98 21.42
C LYS A 594 26.40 -7.07 22.05
N LYS A 595 26.55 -5.87 21.52
CA LYS A 595 27.48 -4.84 22.03
C LYS A 595 26.75 -3.68 22.69
N ALA A 596 25.46 -3.50 22.40
CA ALA A 596 24.60 -2.54 23.07
C ALA A 596 24.13 -3.09 24.44
N ASN A 597 23.50 -2.25 25.26
CA ASN A 597 22.88 -2.64 26.52
C ASN A 597 21.58 -3.40 26.26
N GLU A 598 21.64 -4.73 26.19
CA GLU A 598 20.54 -5.58 25.78
C GLU A 598 20.47 -6.92 26.54
N ILE A 599 19.32 -7.55 26.49
CA ILE A 599 19.13 -8.96 26.77
C ILE A 599 18.78 -9.66 25.45
N ALA A 600 19.66 -10.56 24.98
CA ALA A 600 19.36 -11.40 23.83
C ALA A 600 19.09 -12.84 24.28
N ILE A 601 17.99 -13.41 23.77
CA ILE A 601 17.52 -14.77 24.11
C ILE A 601 17.30 -15.51 22.78
N ASP A 602 17.96 -16.66 22.63
CA ASP A 602 17.85 -17.49 21.44
C ASP A 602 16.95 -18.70 21.72
N LEU A 603 15.92 -18.89 20.92
CA LEU A 603 14.98 -20.01 20.98
C LEU A 603 15.08 -20.83 19.69
N PRO A 604 15.46 -22.13 19.78
CA PRO A 604 15.49 -23.00 18.62
C PRO A 604 14.06 -23.40 18.20
N ILE A 605 13.76 -23.31 16.92
CA ILE A 605 12.49 -23.71 16.33
C ILE A 605 12.54 -25.21 16.01
N GLN A 606 11.67 -25.99 16.67
CA GLN A 606 11.65 -27.44 16.58
C GLN A 606 10.82 -28.02 15.45
N GLU A 607 9.89 -27.24 14.93
CA GLU A 607 8.97 -27.57 13.82
C GLU A 607 8.58 -26.33 13.05
N ASP A 608 8.11 -26.54 11.81
CA ASP A 608 7.63 -25.44 10.97
C ASP A 608 6.44 -24.77 11.63
N MET A 609 6.42 -23.41 11.66
CA MET A 609 5.28 -22.66 12.15
C MET A 609 5.10 -21.35 11.37
N LEU A 610 3.87 -21.00 11.07
CA LEU A 610 3.51 -19.71 10.49
C LEU A 610 3.08 -18.75 11.62
N VAL A 611 3.91 -17.76 11.91
CA VAL A 611 3.53 -16.65 12.77
C VAL A 611 2.40 -15.87 12.06
N ASN A 612 1.28 -15.64 12.74
CA ASN A 612 0.14 -14.93 12.17
C ASN A 612 -0.54 -14.04 13.21
N GLY A 613 -0.14 -12.77 13.26
CA GLY A 613 -0.67 -11.77 14.19
C GLY A 613 0.38 -11.16 15.11
N GLN A 614 -0.05 -10.68 16.27
CA GLN A 614 0.81 -10.00 17.24
C GLN A 614 1.48 -10.99 18.20
N ILE A 615 2.80 -11.02 18.20
CA ILE A 615 3.59 -11.73 19.23
C ILE A 615 3.44 -10.94 20.53
N LYS A 616 3.27 -11.66 21.66
CA LYS A 616 3.16 -11.10 23.01
C LYS A 616 4.34 -11.52 23.87
N LEU A 617 4.91 -10.57 24.56
CA LEU A 617 5.89 -10.79 25.60
C LEU A 617 5.21 -10.62 26.97
N ASN A 618 5.09 -11.71 27.73
CA ASN A 618 4.62 -11.69 29.11
C ASN A 618 5.85 -11.62 29.99
N LEU A 619 6.16 -10.44 30.55
CA LEU A 619 7.40 -10.19 31.26
C LEU A 619 7.14 -9.87 32.73
N THR A 620 7.95 -10.47 33.62
CA THR A 620 8.06 -10.04 35.02
C THR A 620 9.35 -9.24 35.14
N LEU A 621 9.22 -7.95 35.44
CA LEU A 621 10.36 -7.05 35.52
C LEU A 621 10.20 -5.98 36.61
N LYS A 622 11.27 -5.27 36.92
CA LYS A 622 11.27 -4.12 37.80
C LYS A 622 12.25 -3.06 37.31
N SER A 623 11.94 -1.80 37.56
CA SER A 623 12.84 -0.67 37.33
C SER A 623 13.48 -0.24 38.67
N SER A 624 14.74 0.17 38.63
CA SER A 624 15.39 0.81 39.78
C SER A 624 14.92 2.24 40.03
N SER A 625 14.16 2.80 39.11
CA SER A 625 13.60 4.17 39.15
C SER A 625 12.08 4.15 39.08
N ASN A 626 11.46 5.33 39.19
CA ASN A 626 10.03 5.55 39.00
C ASN A 626 9.63 5.73 37.52
N LYS A 627 10.54 5.44 36.62
CA LYS A 627 10.34 5.45 35.16
C LYS A 627 10.92 4.19 34.50
N GLY A 628 10.54 3.93 33.27
CA GLY A 628 11.13 2.88 32.47
C GLY A 628 10.57 2.86 31.06
N LEU A 629 11.47 2.74 30.10
CA LEU A 629 11.20 2.51 28.70
C LEU A 629 11.66 1.08 28.37
N LEU A 630 10.82 0.32 27.69
CA LEU A 630 11.15 -1.01 27.21
C LEU A 630 10.94 -1.08 25.71
N SER A 631 11.97 -1.50 25.00
CA SER A 631 11.92 -1.84 23.58
C SER A 631 12.15 -3.33 23.39
N ALA A 632 11.54 -3.92 22.39
CA ALA A 632 11.73 -5.32 22.04
C ALA A 632 11.76 -5.53 20.52
N GLN A 633 12.56 -6.49 20.09
CA GLN A 633 12.56 -7.01 18.72
C GLN A 633 12.58 -8.54 18.75
N VAL A 634 11.91 -9.13 17.78
CA VAL A 634 11.95 -10.58 17.53
C VAL A 634 12.51 -10.82 16.14
N LEU A 635 13.56 -11.60 16.04
CA LEU A 635 14.34 -11.82 14.84
C LEU A 635 14.32 -13.28 14.42
N ASP A 636 14.22 -13.54 13.13
CA ASP A 636 14.70 -14.75 12.50
C ASP A 636 16.24 -14.61 12.37
N TYR A 637 17.00 -15.33 13.18
CA TYR A 637 18.43 -15.13 13.36
C TYR A 637 19.25 -16.29 12.79
N GLY A 638 20.43 -15.95 12.26
CA GLY A 638 21.37 -16.89 11.65
C GLY A 638 21.49 -16.71 10.14
N GLN A 639 22.58 -17.17 9.56
CA GLN A 639 22.90 -16.99 8.15
C GLN A 639 22.01 -17.87 7.25
N LYS A 640 21.06 -17.25 6.54
CA LYS A 640 20.28 -17.91 5.49
C LYS A 640 19.83 -16.92 4.40
N LYS A 641 19.25 -17.43 3.31
CA LYS A 641 18.64 -16.56 2.31
C LYS A 641 17.34 -15.97 2.83
N ARG A 642 17.16 -14.65 2.65
CA ARG A 642 15.97 -13.88 3.03
C ARG A 642 15.68 -12.80 1.99
N PHE A 643 14.45 -12.32 1.98
CA PHE A 643 14.13 -11.13 1.20
C PHE A 643 14.89 -9.91 1.72
N SER A 644 15.32 -9.06 0.81
CA SER A 644 15.73 -7.70 1.12
C SER A 644 14.49 -6.84 1.43
N ASP A 645 14.68 -5.73 2.13
CA ASP A 645 13.57 -4.87 2.55
C ASP A 645 13.03 -4.00 1.41
N LEU A 646 13.88 -3.63 0.44
CA LEU A 646 13.53 -2.80 -0.70
C LEU A 646 13.54 -3.61 -2.00
N PRO A 647 12.53 -3.41 -2.86
CA PRO A 647 12.52 -3.99 -4.19
C PRO A 647 13.58 -3.33 -5.08
N THR A 648 14.18 -4.11 -5.95
CA THR A 648 15.11 -3.62 -6.97
C THR A 648 14.45 -3.64 -8.34
N ILE A 649 14.85 -2.71 -9.20
CA ILE A 649 14.43 -2.67 -10.60
C ILE A 649 14.98 -3.91 -11.30
N LEU A 650 14.12 -4.58 -12.07
CA LEU A 650 14.50 -5.64 -12.99
C LEU A 650 14.97 -5.00 -14.28
N GLU A 651 16.22 -5.23 -14.64
CA GLU A 651 16.85 -4.60 -15.79
C GLU A 651 16.04 -4.79 -17.08
N HIS A 652 15.93 -3.71 -17.86
CA HIS A 652 15.29 -3.65 -19.18
C HIS A 652 13.79 -3.96 -19.23
N ASN A 653 13.17 -4.33 -18.12
CA ASN A 653 11.75 -4.63 -18.09
C ASN A 653 10.96 -3.39 -17.65
N SER A 654 10.08 -2.93 -18.52
CA SER A 654 9.15 -1.85 -18.21
C SER A 654 7.73 -2.20 -18.64
N ILE A 655 6.78 -1.79 -17.81
CA ILE A 655 5.36 -1.96 -18.06
C ILE A 655 4.84 -0.71 -18.75
N ASP A 656 4.17 -0.88 -19.89
CA ASP A 656 3.41 0.18 -20.54
C ASP A 656 2.02 0.26 -19.90
N ASN A 657 1.60 1.44 -19.49
CA ASN A 657 0.28 1.66 -18.89
C ASN A 657 -0.84 1.79 -19.93
N GLY A 658 -0.50 1.83 -21.20
CA GLY A 658 -1.41 1.82 -22.35
C GLY A 658 -0.95 2.73 -23.46
N GLN A 659 -0.89 2.20 -24.69
CA GLN A 659 -0.58 2.92 -25.93
C GLN A 659 0.70 3.79 -25.88
N ASN A 660 1.72 3.32 -25.19
CA ASN A 660 2.96 4.06 -24.91
C ASN A 660 2.75 5.39 -24.16
N PHE A 661 1.68 5.51 -23.40
CA PHE A 661 1.35 6.72 -22.64
C PHE A 661 2.34 6.99 -21.50
N SER A 662 2.54 6.00 -20.66
CA SER A 662 3.55 6.06 -19.59
C SER A 662 4.13 4.67 -19.34
N ARG A 663 5.38 4.62 -18.88
CA ARG A 663 6.09 3.38 -18.60
C ARG A 663 6.63 3.36 -17.19
N GLU A 664 6.66 2.19 -16.62
CA GLU A 664 7.19 1.97 -15.30
C GLU A 664 8.09 0.75 -15.25
N ALA A 665 9.21 0.85 -14.52
CA ALA A 665 10.11 -0.27 -14.34
C ALA A 665 9.50 -1.37 -13.48
N LEU A 666 9.60 -2.61 -13.92
CA LEU A 666 9.27 -3.77 -13.10
C LEU A 666 10.22 -3.88 -11.90
N ARG A 667 9.67 -4.30 -10.77
CA ARG A 667 10.42 -4.47 -9.53
C ARG A 667 10.15 -5.83 -8.90
N GLU A 668 11.08 -6.29 -8.07
CA GLU A 668 10.93 -7.48 -7.24
C GLU A 668 11.85 -7.39 -6.01
N LEU A 669 11.49 -8.06 -4.92
CA LEU A 669 12.34 -8.15 -3.75
C LEU A 669 13.48 -9.15 -4.01
N PRO A 670 14.75 -8.72 -3.87
CA PRO A 670 15.88 -9.62 -3.91
C PRO A 670 15.85 -10.64 -2.77
N PHE A 671 16.28 -11.87 -3.05
CA PHE A 671 16.39 -12.96 -2.08
C PHE A 671 17.87 -13.32 -1.91
N LYS A 672 18.50 -12.81 -0.83
CA LYS A 672 19.95 -12.82 -0.60
C LYS A 672 20.29 -13.40 0.77
N LYS A 673 21.54 -13.85 0.95
CA LYS A 673 22.06 -14.22 2.28
C LYS A 673 22.05 -13.02 3.20
N ALA A 674 21.48 -13.19 4.38
CA ALA A 674 21.44 -12.19 5.45
C ALA A 674 21.61 -12.88 6.81
N PRO A 675 22.24 -12.19 7.80
CA PRO A 675 22.48 -12.77 9.12
C PRO A 675 21.24 -12.83 9.99
N TYR A 676 20.23 -12.02 9.71
CA TYR A 676 18.96 -11.98 10.43
C TYR A 676 17.88 -11.26 9.60
N ARG A 677 16.64 -11.35 10.09
CA ARG A 677 15.53 -10.49 9.67
C ARG A 677 14.64 -10.18 10.86
N ILE A 678 14.21 -8.94 10.98
CA ILE A 678 13.23 -8.54 12.00
C ILE A 678 11.87 -9.14 11.61
N ILE A 679 11.25 -9.89 12.51
CA ILE A 679 9.88 -10.39 12.35
C ILE A 679 8.92 -9.34 12.88
N THR A 680 9.20 -8.81 14.07
CA THR A 680 8.38 -7.78 14.72
C THR A 680 9.19 -6.99 15.73
N LYS A 681 8.70 -5.81 16.08
CA LYS A 681 9.24 -4.96 17.14
C LYS A 681 8.16 -4.16 17.84
N GLY A 682 8.50 -3.50 18.92
CA GLY A 682 7.61 -2.60 19.65
C GLY A 682 8.32 -1.87 20.78
N VAL A 683 7.71 -0.80 21.26
CA VAL A 683 8.20 0.03 22.37
C VAL A 683 7.07 0.29 23.38
N LEU A 684 7.40 0.49 24.65
CA LEU A 684 6.44 0.64 25.74
C LEU A 684 7.00 1.55 26.83
N ASN A 685 6.22 2.55 27.23
CA ASN A 685 6.41 3.21 28.51
C ASN A 685 5.81 2.34 29.62
N LEU A 686 6.61 1.94 30.59
CA LEU A 686 6.15 1.06 31.67
C LEU A 686 5.04 1.69 32.54
N GLN A 687 4.83 3.00 32.47
CA GLN A 687 3.68 3.65 33.09
C GLN A 687 2.35 3.40 32.34
N ASN A 688 2.42 3.04 31.04
CA ASN A 688 1.25 2.68 30.21
C ASN A 688 1.16 1.16 29.98
N ARG A 689 1.62 0.35 30.94
CA ARG A 689 1.75 -1.11 30.80
C ARG A 689 0.44 -1.87 30.71
N THR A 690 -0.67 -1.27 31.15
CA THR A 690 -2.01 -1.89 31.09
C THR A 690 -2.70 -1.59 29.77
N ASP A 691 -2.81 -0.31 29.41
CA ASP A 691 -3.40 0.15 28.14
C ASP A 691 -3.04 1.62 27.86
N LEU A 692 -3.55 2.16 26.75
CA LEU A 692 -3.29 3.55 26.34
C LEU A 692 -3.97 4.61 27.21
N LEU A 693 -5.03 4.26 27.92
CA LEU A 693 -5.85 5.18 28.72
C LEU A 693 -5.50 5.16 30.20
N THR A 694 -4.63 4.26 30.62
CA THR A 694 -4.28 4.07 32.03
C THR A 694 -2.80 4.37 32.27
N ILE A 695 -2.54 5.39 33.11
CA ILE A 695 -1.18 5.73 33.55
C ILE A 695 -1.02 5.24 34.97
N GLU A 696 -0.01 4.42 35.22
CA GLU A 696 0.23 3.83 36.55
C GLU A 696 1.60 4.24 37.09
N ASP A 697 1.69 4.38 38.42
CA ASP A 697 2.97 4.63 39.09
C ASP A 697 3.91 3.41 38.97
N ILE A 698 5.19 3.71 38.80
CA ILE A 698 6.26 2.73 38.96
C ILE A 698 6.95 2.99 40.29
N PHE A 699 6.93 1.94 41.15
CA PHE A 699 7.62 2.00 42.44
C PHE A 699 9.01 1.39 42.27
N PRO A 700 10.09 2.15 42.58
CA PRO A 700 11.47 1.65 42.41
C PRO A 700 11.69 0.29 43.08
N ASN A 701 12.32 -0.61 42.35
CA ASN A 701 12.64 -1.99 42.74
C ASN A 701 11.45 -2.91 43.06
N LYS A 702 10.19 -2.49 42.81
CA LYS A 702 9.00 -3.34 42.94
C LYS A 702 8.76 -4.10 41.62
N TRP A 703 8.57 -5.42 41.75
CA TRP A 703 8.23 -6.28 40.61
C TRP A 703 6.85 -5.92 40.05
N MET A 704 6.78 -5.92 38.69
CA MET A 704 5.54 -5.79 37.93
C MET A 704 5.48 -6.88 36.85
N THR A 705 4.28 -7.29 36.49
CA THR A 705 4.04 -8.18 35.36
C THR A 705 3.36 -7.36 34.25
N ILE A 706 3.85 -7.48 33.02
CA ILE A 706 3.33 -6.78 31.87
C ILE A 706 3.03 -7.77 30.73
N THR A 707 2.05 -7.44 29.92
CA THR A 707 1.84 -8.06 28.60
C THR A 707 2.15 -7.02 27.54
N PHE A 708 3.19 -7.26 26.76
CA PHE A 708 3.67 -6.34 25.76
C PHE A 708 3.40 -6.92 24.35
N ASN A 709 2.41 -6.35 23.67
CA ASN A 709 2.07 -6.72 22.29
C ASN A 709 3.01 -6.02 21.32
N LEU A 710 3.65 -6.79 20.45
CA LEU A 710 4.50 -6.28 19.37
C LEU A 710 3.67 -6.04 18.09
N GLN A 711 4.28 -5.44 17.07
CA GLN A 711 3.63 -5.22 15.78
C GLN A 711 3.17 -6.54 15.17
N ALA A 712 2.03 -6.54 14.48
CA ALA A 712 1.51 -7.73 13.82
C ALA A 712 2.45 -8.20 12.69
N SER A 713 2.56 -9.49 12.52
CA SER A 713 3.42 -10.09 11.48
C SER A 713 2.78 -11.32 10.86
N LEU A 714 3.27 -11.67 9.68
CA LEU A 714 2.97 -12.92 8.98
C LEU A 714 4.30 -13.47 8.46
N TYR A 715 4.82 -14.52 9.13
CA TYR A 715 6.17 -14.96 8.89
C TYR A 715 6.32 -16.48 9.08
N GLN A 716 6.80 -17.18 8.04
CA GLN A 716 7.08 -18.61 8.08
C GLN A 716 8.42 -18.85 8.75
N LEU A 717 8.43 -19.56 9.88
CA LEU A 717 9.59 -20.14 10.51
C LEU A 717 9.67 -21.62 10.13
N GLN A 718 10.88 -22.10 9.88
CA GLN A 718 11.15 -23.49 9.54
C GLN A 718 11.84 -24.22 10.70
N LYS A 719 11.66 -25.53 10.78
CA LYS A 719 12.41 -26.36 11.71
C LYS A 719 13.92 -26.16 11.54
N GLY A 720 14.58 -25.88 12.64
CA GLY A 720 16.01 -25.58 12.68
C GLY A 720 16.37 -24.11 12.63
N ASP A 721 15.38 -23.22 12.41
CA ASP A 721 15.58 -21.78 12.56
C ASP A 721 15.85 -21.40 14.02
N SER A 722 16.48 -20.27 14.24
CA SER A 722 16.68 -19.66 15.54
C SER A 722 15.88 -18.35 15.65
N LEU A 723 15.01 -18.28 16.62
CA LEU A 723 14.28 -17.07 16.96
C LEU A 723 15.06 -16.32 18.04
N ARG A 724 15.46 -15.07 17.78
CA ARG A 724 16.12 -14.23 18.77
C ARG A 724 15.18 -13.16 19.27
N ILE A 725 14.98 -13.10 20.57
CA ILE A 725 14.29 -12.00 21.27
C ILE A 725 15.35 -11.06 21.82
N VAL A 726 15.25 -9.77 21.51
CA VAL A 726 16.15 -8.72 22.00
C VAL A 726 15.32 -7.74 22.80
N LEU A 727 15.66 -7.57 24.09
CA LEU A 727 15.06 -6.58 25.00
C LEU A 727 16.09 -5.51 25.30
N TYR A 728 15.70 -4.25 25.19
CA TYR A 728 16.56 -3.10 25.43
C TYR A 728 15.72 -1.89 25.88
N THR A 729 16.31 -0.77 26.22
CA THR A 729 15.60 0.44 26.61
C THR A 729 15.43 1.39 25.42
N THR A 730 16.20 2.44 25.36
CA THR A 730 16.12 3.48 24.30
C THR A 730 16.31 2.91 22.91
N ASP A 731 15.35 3.18 22.01
CA ASP A 731 15.51 2.98 20.58
C ASP A 731 15.95 4.30 19.93
N PHE A 732 17.23 4.38 19.52
CA PHE A 732 17.84 5.62 19.03
C PHE A 732 17.26 6.12 17.71
N GLU A 733 16.52 5.29 16.97
CA GLU A 733 15.79 5.73 15.79
C GLU A 733 14.43 6.31 16.11
N GLN A 734 13.68 5.65 17.03
CA GLN A 734 12.24 5.88 17.15
C GLN A 734 11.81 6.58 18.44
N THR A 735 12.49 6.35 19.58
CA THR A 735 12.04 6.87 20.88
C THR A 735 12.84 8.08 21.34
N VAL A 736 12.37 8.72 22.42
CA VAL A 736 13.20 9.67 23.16
C VAL A 736 14.52 9.00 23.53
N ARG A 737 15.63 9.71 23.32
CA ARG A 737 16.99 9.25 23.62
C ARG A 737 17.31 9.59 25.06
N ASP A 738 16.78 8.77 25.98
CA ASP A 738 16.95 8.91 27.42
C ASP A 738 18.24 8.19 27.85
N ASN A 739 19.17 8.93 28.44
CA ASN A 739 20.42 8.40 29.02
C ASN A 739 20.47 8.53 30.55
N SER A 740 19.32 8.61 31.19
CA SER A 740 19.25 8.67 32.65
C SER A 740 19.65 7.34 33.32
N ASN A 741 20.16 7.46 34.55
CA ASN A 741 20.68 6.31 35.32
C ASN A 741 19.51 5.50 35.91
N TYR A 742 19.12 4.42 35.25
CA TYR A 742 18.28 3.35 35.83
C TYR A 742 18.57 2.04 35.13
N ILE A 743 18.22 0.96 35.81
CA ILE A 743 18.28 -0.39 35.25
C ILE A 743 16.91 -1.04 35.26
N LEU A 744 16.65 -1.89 34.27
CA LEU A 744 15.56 -2.84 34.26
C LEU A 744 16.10 -4.22 34.62
N VAL A 745 15.48 -4.90 35.57
CA VAL A 745 15.77 -6.29 35.90
C VAL A 745 14.62 -7.15 35.41
N VAL A 746 14.89 -8.08 34.51
CA VAL A 746 13.89 -9.01 33.95
C VAL A 746 14.10 -10.40 34.55
N ASP A 747 13.05 -10.97 35.12
CA ASP A 747 13.01 -12.34 35.64
C ASP A 747 12.61 -13.30 34.51
N LEU A 748 13.58 -13.87 33.82
CA LEU A 748 13.33 -14.73 32.65
C LEU A 748 12.61 -16.03 33.06
N ALA A 749 12.77 -16.51 34.30
CA ALA A 749 12.09 -17.71 34.77
C ALA A 749 10.58 -17.53 34.92
N LYS A 750 10.12 -16.27 35.03
CA LYS A 750 8.70 -15.87 35.14
C LYS A 750 8.21 -15.17 33.86
N SER A 751 9.00 -15.21 32.82
CA SER A 751 8.69 -14.49 31.56
C SER A 751 8.55 -15.46 30.40
N THR A 752 7.63 -15.17 29.51
CA THR A 752 7.34 -16.00 28.33
C THR A 752 7.12 -15.17 27.08
N ILE A 753 7.31 -15.79 25.92
CA ILE A 753 6.85 -15.29 24.64
C ILE A 753 5.67 -16.14 24.17
N GLU A 754 4.61 -15.50 23.72
CA GLU A 754 3.42 -16.12 23.13
C GLU A 754 3.35 -15.75 21.65
N ILE A 755 3.41 -16.76 20.78
CA ILE A 755 3.45 -16.61 19.32
C ILE A 755 2.12 -17.09 18.75
N PRO A 756 1.34 -16.22 18.09
CA PRO A 756 0.15 -16.64 17.36
C PRO A 756 0.54 -17.42 16.11
N ILE A 757 -0.05 -18.60 15.93
CA ILE A 757 0.31 -19.54 14.85
C ILE A 757 -0.91 -19.90 14.00
N ALA A 758 -0.72 -20.03 12.66
CA ALA A 758 -1.74 -20.50 11.70
C ALA A 758 -1.35 -21.86 11.11
#